data_442cfd5becc17e02e82d4cdcb8bdb5bb
#
_entry.id   442cfd5becc17e02e82d4cdcb8bdb5bb
#
_cell.length_a   1.000
_cell.length_b   1.000
_cell.length_c   1.000
_cell.angle_alpha   90.00
_cell.angle_beta   90.00
_cell.angle_gamma   90.00
#
_symmetry.space_group_name_H-M   'P 1'
#
loop_
_entity.id
_entity.type
_entity.pdbx_description
1 polymer ?
#
loop_
_entity_poly.entity_id
_entity_poly.type
_entity_poly.pdbx_seq_one_letter_code
_entity_poly.pdbx_strand_id
1 'polypeptide(L)'
;MPQQKVHDSRIKKIALVGNYIPRQCGIATFTSDLLTALATEDSTAGYWAVAMNDVPEGYPYPAQVRFEVNQHLSADYRLAADFMNMNRVETACLQHEFGIFGGDNGAHILELLSGLRMPLVTTLHTVIQSPSAGQMVVTRRIAQLSDRLVVMSRKAVAILHEVYGVPSEKIVVIPHGIPDVPFVDPNFYKDQFGVEGRKVILTFGLLSPGKGIETVIEALPQVVRENPEAVYIVLGATHPHIRKDQGESYRLSLQSRARELGVGGHIIFHNRFVDLEELCEFIGAADIYVTPYLNREQIVSGTLAYALGSGKATISTPYWYAEEMLADGRGRIVPFRDTEAMAREINSLLAREVERHTMRKRAYTFCRDMTWKEVARRYLEVFKEVKEEREKKPKTIFRTRTLNSSPRDVPQPKLDHIARLTDDVGIMQHAKFIIPDRRHGYCTDDNARALMAVLMAREMVPDSARVMELACTYLSFLHHAFDEHTSRFRNFMDYERRWKDETGSQDSHGRALWSLGEVIELVESNDIRGAALELFEKALPAVLEFDAPRSWAFALGGIHAYLQKFSGDSEARRIQEKLAVQLYECWRKCASDDWPWIEENLTYDNGSICRALITSGNWMQREDILEAGLISLAWLMRIQTGSGGHFAPVGNKGWFPRGGVMAHFDQQPIEALSMIKACRAAYDQTRDAKWLMHARRCLEWFLGRNDLGVHLYDQVTGGCCDGLQANGPNLNQGAESTLSCFLSLINLHQINAQVSLEGSSEGRKDIHQEPVAPSPLALSREIKNRTVIDEGTDISSGRITAGT
;
A
#
# COMPACT_ATOMS: atom_id res chain seq x y z
N MET A 1 11.54 -22.39 -20.17
CA MET A 1 11.98 -21.56 -19.02
C MET A 1 11.13 -20.32 -19.00
N PRO A 2 10.27 -20.07 -18.02
CA PRO A 2 9.59 -18.78 -17.89
C PRO A 2 10.63 -17.74 -17.51
N GLN A 3 10.71 -16.68 -18.27
CA GLN A 3 11.52 -15.52 -17.94
C GLN A 3 11.12 -15.05 -16.55
N GLN A 4 12.06 -15.07 -15.60
CA GLN A 4 11.92 -14.36 -14.34
C GLN A 4 11.55 -12.90 -14.68
N LYS A 5 10.29 -12.53 -14.48
CA LYS A 5 9.90 -11.11 -14.44
C LYS A 5 10.67 -10.50 -13.29
N VAL A 6 11.75 -9.80 -13.61
CA VAL A 6 12.47 -8.93 -12.68
C VAL A 6 11.41 -8.08 -12.00
N HIS A 7 11.34 -8.17 -10.69
CA HIS A 7 10.44 -7.36 -9.86
C HIS A 7 10.74 -5.90 -10.15
N ASP A 8 9.86 -5.21 -10.87
CA ASP A 8 9.98 -3.78 -11.13
C ASP A 8 9.64 -3.03 -9.82
N SER A 9 10.66 -2.88 -8.96
CA SER A 9 10.54 -2.16 -7.69
C SER A 9 10.37 -0.65 -7.87
N ARG A 10 10.36 -0.15 -9.11
CA ARG A 10 10.19 1.25 -9.43
C ARG A 10 8.80 1.74 -9.02
N ILE A 11 8.76 2.90 -8.42
CA ILE A 11 7.50 3.57 -8.07
C ILE A 11 6.99 4.27 -9.33
N LYS A 12 5.72 4.03 -9.68
CA LYS A 12 5.13 4.57 -10.92
C LYS A 12 4.33 5.85 -10.70
N LYS A 13 3.81 6.08 -9.48
CA LYS A 13 2.96 7.24 -9.19
C LYS A 13 3.18 7.74 -7.77
N ILE A 14 3.56 9.00 -7.67
CA ILE A 14 3.79 9.72 -6.41
C ILE A 14 2.90 10.96 -6.39
N ALA A 15 2.22 11.21 -5.26
CA ALA A 15 1.43 12.41 -5.05
C ALA A 15 1.97 13.22 -3.87
N LEU A 16 2.20 14.50 -4.08
CA LEU A 16 2.55 15.46 -3.04
C LEU A 16 1.28 16.16 -2.54
N VAL A 17 1.14 16.31 -1.23
CA VAL A 17 -0.03 16.97 -0.59
C VAL A 17 0.46 18.19 0.17
N GLY A 18 -0.07 19.36 -0.15
CA GLY A 18 0.31 20.62 0.50
C GLY A 18 -0.13 21.85 -0.30
N ASN A 19 0.37 23.03 0.07
CA ASN A 19 0.19 24.19 -0.76
C ASN A 19 1.02 24.06 -2.04
N TYR A 20 0.54 24.68 -3.12
CA TYR A 20 1.22 24.70 -4.41
C TYR A 20 1.16 26.10 -5.05
N ILE A 21 2.14 26.42 -5.92
CA ILE A 21 2.12 27.67 -6.68
C ILE A 21 0.87 27.69 -7.61
N PRO A 22 0.23 28.88 -7.84
CA PRO A 22 0.70 30.24 -7.56
C PRO A 22 0.34 30.80 -6.16
N ARG A 23 -0.12 29.98 -5.21
CA ARG A 23 -0.32 30.44 -3.83
C ARG A 23 0.99 30.95 -3.25
N GLN A 24 1.01 32.22 -2.78
CA GLN A 24 2.24 32.87 -2.30
C GLN A 24 2.55 32.44 -0.86
N CYS A 25 3.27 31.35 -0.69
CA CYS A 25 3.82 30.94 0.61
C CYS A 25 5.04 30.03 0.42
N GLY A 26 5.90 29.96 1.44
CA GLY A 26 7.11 29.13 1.41
C GLY A 26 6.85 27.65 1.18
N ILE A 27 5.75 27.11 1.70
CA ILE A 27 5.38 25.70 1.49
C ILE A 27 4.98 25.42 0.05
N ALA A 28 4.28 26.36 -0.60
CA ALA A 28 3.91 26.22 -2.01
C ALA A 28 5.14 26.18 -2.91
N THR A 29 6.11 27.06 -2.67
CA THR A 29 7.39 27.06 -3.39
C THR A 29 8.15 25.75 -3.14
N PHE A 30 8.30 25.34 -1.89
CA PHE A 30 8.97 24.07 -1.54
C PHE A 30 8.31 22.88 -2.22
N THR A 31 6.99 22.79 -2.20
CA THR A 31 6.25 21.65 -2.81
C THR A 31 6.46 21.60 -4.32
N SER A 32 6.42 22.76 -4.97
CA SER A 32 6.66 22.89 -6.42
C SER A 32 8.08 22.53 -6.81
N ASP A 33 9.07 23.05 -6.07
CA ASP A 33 10.49 22.79 -6.33
C ASP A 33 10.83 21.31 -6.11
N LEU A 34 10.33 20.72 -5.03
CA LEU A 34 10.51 19.29 -4.77
C LEU A 34 9.88 18.42 -5.85
N LEU A 35 8.63 18.73 -6.26
CA LEU A 35 7.96 17.98 -7.32
C LEU A 35 8.72 18.05 -8.63
N THR A 36 9.19 19.24 -9.00
CA THR A 36 9.98 19.46 -10.22
C THR A 36 11.30 18.70 -10.18
N ALA A 37 11.99 18.72 -9.04
CA ALA A 37 13.24 18.00 -8.85
C ALA A 37 13.08 16.48 -8.92
N LEU A 38 12.01 15.94 -8.28
CA LEU A 38 11.67 14.52 -8.35
C LEU A 38 11.37 14.08 -9.78
N ALA A 39 10.57 14.84 -10.52
CA ALA A 39 10.24 14.55 -11.92
C ALA A 39 11.45 14.65 -12.86
N THR A 40 12.44 15.48 -12.51
CA THR A 40 13.69 15.61 -13.26
C THR A 40 14.62 14.42 -12.99
N GLU A 41 14.76 13.97 -11.73
CA GLU A 41 15.64 12.87 -11.36
C GLU A 41 15.08 11.50 -11.77
N ASP A 42 13.76 11.31 -11.74
CA ASP A 42 13.10 10.11 -12.24
C ASP A 42 11.92 10.45 -13.15
N SER A 43 12.19 10.55 -14.43
CA SER A 43 11.18 10.83 -15.47
C SER A 43 10.27 9.62 -15.78
N THR A 44 10.50 8.45 -15.18
CA THR A 44 9.73 7.22 -15.45
C THR A 44 8.47 7.12 -14.59
N ALA A 45 8.41 7.88 -13.49
CA ALA A 45 7.25 7.95 -12.61
C ALA A 45 6.36 9.17 -12.90
N GLY A 46 5.08 9.05 -12.58
CA GLY A 46 4.13 10.17 -12.65
C GLY A 46 4.08 10.92 -11.32
N TYR A 47 4.43 12.20 -11.34
CA TYR A 47 4.42 13.11 -10.19
C TYR A 47 3.31 14.14 -10.33
N TRP A 48 2.54 14.34 -9.27
CA TRP A 48 1.49 15.35 -9.24
C TRP A 48 1.15 15.78 -7.81
N ALA A 49 0.39 16.87 -7.69
CA ALA A 49 0.07 17.47 -6.41
C ALA A 49 -1.44 17.48 -6.11
N VAL A 50 -1.75 17.40 -4.81
CA VAL A 50 -3.03 17.76 -4.20
C VAL A 50 -2.82 19.09 -3.49
N ALA A 51 -3.46 20.16 -3.99
CA ALA A 51 -3.27 21.52 -3.51
C ALA A 51 -4.33 21.94 -2.48
N MET A 52 -3.90 22.66 -1.43
CA MET A 52 -4.77 23.22 -0.41
C MET A 52 -5.17 24.67 -0.78
N ASN A 53 -6.49 24.94 -0.83
CA ASN A 53 -7.05 26.26 -1.10
C ASN A 53 -7.53 26.92 0.19
N ASP A 54 -7.10 28.16 0.43
CA ASP A 54 -7.58 29.04 1.52
C ASP A 54 -8.65 30.03 1.06
N VAL A 55 -8.91 30.07 -0.25
CA VAL A 55 -9.94 30.88 -0.88
C VAL A 55 -10.93 29.97 -1.63
N PRO A 56 -12.24 30.29 -1.62
CA PRO A 56 -13.25 29.42 -2.25
C PRO A 56 -13.07 29.27 -3.76
N GLU A 57 -12.56 30.29 -4.43
CA GLU A 57 -12.34 30.33 -5.88
C GLU A 57 -11.15 29.48 -6.33
N GLY A 58 -10.28 29.08 -5.38
CA GLY A 58 -9.02 28.38 -5.69
C GLY A 58 -8.01 29.29 -6.40
N TYR A 59 -7.07 28.67 -7.09
CA TYR A 59 -5.99 29.35 -7.82
C TYR A 59 -5.87 28.79 -9.24
N PRO A 60 -5.34 29.56 -10.22
CA PRO A 60 -5.09 29.05 -11.57
C PRO A 60 -3.89 28.08 -11.56
N TYR A 61 -4.07 26.91 -11.01
CA TYR A 61 -3.01 25.91 -10.85
C TYR A 61 -2.52 25.36 -12.19
N PRO A 62 -1.23 24.99 -12.28
CA PRO A 62 -0.68 24.29 -13.42
C PRO A 62 -1.15 22.83 -13.44
N ALA A 63 -0.93 22.15 -14.59
CA ALA A 63 -1.37 20.76 -14.84
C ALA A 63 -0.83 19.73 -13.85
N GLN A 64 0.23 20.02 -13.12
CA GLN A 64 0.78 19.20 -12.06
C GLN A 64 -0.18 19.05 -10.87
N VAL A 65 -1.03 20.03 -10.60
CA VAL A 65 -2.09 19.92 -9.60
C VAL A 65 -3.26 19.16 -10.21
N ARG A 66 -3.58 18.01 -9.64
CA ARG A 66 -4.65 17.14 -10.14
C ARG A 66 -5.88 17.09 -9.26
N PHE A 67 -5.76 17.58 -8.03
CA PHE A 67 -6.87 17.68 -7.10
C PHE A 67 -6.70 18.88 -6.19
N GLU A 68 -7.79 19.57 -5.93
CA GLU A 68 -7.84 20.75 -5.07
C GLU A 68 -8.70 20.45 -3.84
N VAL A 69 -8.24 20.87 -2.67
CA VAL A 69 -8.94 20.70 -1.38
C VAL A 69 -9.21 22.08 -0.80
N ASN A 70 -10.47 22.42 -0.56
CA ASN A 70 -10.80 23.55 0.26
C ASN A 70 -10.39 23.25 1.72
N GLN A 71 -9.43 24.01 2.25
CA GLN A 71 -8.85 23.71 3.57
C GLN A 71 -9.88 23.72 4.72
N HIS A 72 -11.02 24.38 4.54
CA HIS A 72 -12.06 24.49 5.57
C HIS A 72 -13.14 23.40 5.49
N LEU A 73 -13.17 22.60 4.40
CA LEU A 73 -14.18 21.56 4.17
C LEU A 73 -13.63 20.15 4.44
N SER A 74 -13.94 19.56 5.59
CA SER A 74 -13.50 18.20 5.96
C SER A 74 -13.87 17.12 4.92
N ALA A 75 -15.00 17.31 4.19
CA ALA A 75 -15.41 16.39 3.12
C ALA A 75 -14.40 16.31 1.98
N ASP A 76 -13.77 17.44 1.61
CA ASP A 76 -12.81 17.48 0.51
C ASP A 76 -11.55 16.65 0.81
N TYR A 77 -11.13 16.58 2.07
CA TYR A 77 -10.01 15.75 2.50
C TYR A 77 -10.29 14.26 2.29
N ARG A 78 -11.53 13.81 2.55
CA ARG A 78 -11.93 12.42 2.28
C ARG A 78 -11.98 12.14 0.79
N LEU A 79 -12.54 13.06 -0.01
CA LEU A 79 -12.57 12.95 -1.47
C LEU A 79 -11.16 12.91 -2.06
N ALA A 80 -10.22 13.70 -1.53
CA ALA A 80 -8.82 13.65 -1.94
C ALA A 80 -8.18 12.28 -1.67
N ALA A 81 -8.43 11.68 -0.50
CA ALA A 81 -7.97 10.34 -0.19
C ALA A 81 -8.53 9.29 -1.18
N ASP A 82 -9.84 9.35 -1.46
CA ASP A 82 -10.49 8.46 -2.43
C ASP A 82 -9.92 8.66 -3.84
N PHE A 83 -9.71 9.91 -4.27
CA PHE A 83 -9.11 10.22 -5.55
C PHE A 83 -7.69 9.64 -5.69
N MET A 84 -6.84 9.79 -4.66
CA MET A 84 -5.50 9.21 -4.64
C MET A 84 -5.52 7.69 -4.69
N ASN A 85 -6.40 7.05 -3.90
CA ASN A 85 -6.57 5.59 -3.87
C ASN A 85 -7.03 5.06 -5.23
N MET A 86 -8.04 5.68 -5.86
CA MET A 86 -8.58 5.27 -7.16
C MET A 86 -7.57 5.47 -8.30
N ASN A 87 -6.76 6.52 -8.24
CA ASN A 87 -5.67 6.76 -9.20
C ASN A 87 -4.45 5.85 -8.97
N ARG A 88 -4.50 4.96 -7.97
CA ARG A 88 -3.44 4.00 -7.66
C ARG A 88 -2.10 4.70 -7.40
N VAL A 89 -2.13 5.72 -6.56
CA VAL A 89 -0.91 6.34 -6.03
C VAL A 89 -0.15 5.29 -5.22
N GLU A 90 1.16 5.18 -5.44
CA GLU A 90 1.98 4.17 -4.78
C GLU A 90 2.71 4.72 -3.55
N THR A 91 2.94 6.04 -3.50
CA THR A 91 3.48 6.73 -2.32
C THR A 91 2.92 8.14 -2.24
N ALA A 92 2.49 8.55 -1.05
CA ALA A 92 2.06 9.91 -0.75
C ALA A 92 3.16 10.65 0.01
N CYS A 93 3.39 11.94 -0.32
CA CYS A 93 4.31 12.82 0.38
C CYS A 93 3.57 14.06 0.89
N LEU A 94 3.37 14.15 2.21
CA LEU A 94 2.72 15.29 2.84
C LEU A 94 3.74 16.37 3.18
N GLN A 95 3.45 17.62 2.82
CA GLN A 95 4.16 18.82 3.25
C GLN A 95 3.38 19.47 4.39
N HIS A 96 3.78 19.19 5.64
CA HIS A 96 3.00 19.58 6.81
C HIS A 96 3.45 20.92 7.39
N GLU A 97 2.47 21.82 7.53
CA GLU A 97 2.50 23.03 8.34
C GLU A 97 1.11 23.25 8.93
N PHE A 98 1.01 23.60 10.21
CA PHE A 98 -0.29 23.72 10.91
C PHE A 98 -1.26 24.69 10.25
N GLY A 99 -0.78 25.82 9.75
CA GLY A 99 -1.59 26.90 9.19
C GLY A 99 -2.14 26.66 7.77
N ILE A 100 -1.79 25.56 7.11
CA ILE A 100 -2.26 25.30 5.73
C ILE A 100 -3.42 24.30 5.67
N PHE A 101 -3.80 23.72 6.80
CA PHE A 101 -4.92 22.80 6.91
C PHE A 101 -6.03 23.37 7.80
N GLY A 102 -7.27 23.02 7.49
CA GLY A 102 -8.42 23.44 8.27
C GLY A 102 -8.61 22.65 9.57
N GLY A 103 -9.57 23.11 10.37
CA GLY A 103 -9.86 22.57 11.68
C GLY A 103 -8.87 23.05 12.75
N ASP A 104 -9.13 22.71 14.01
CA ASP A 104 -8.27 23.10 15.13
C ASP A 104 -6.87 22.51 14.96
N ASN A 105 -5.84 23.37 14.91
CA ASN A 105 -4.45 23.00 14.70
C ASN A 105 -4.21 22.20 13.40
N GLY A 106 -5.01 22.42 12.35
CA GLY A 106 -4.88 21.71 11.08
C GLY A 106 -5.42 20.28 11.08
N ALA A 107 -6.32 19.93 12.02
CA ALA A 107 -6.77 18.55 12.24
C ALA A 107 -7.51 17.93 11.06
N HIS A 108 -8.08 18.70 10.13
CA HIS A 108 -8.77 18.17 8.95
C HIS A 108 -7.87 17.28 8.07
N ILE A 109 -6.55 17.50 8.09
CA ILE A 109 -5.61 16.65 7.34
C ILE A 109 -5.68 15.18 7.78
N LEU A 110 -6.03 14.90 9.03
CA LEU A 110 -6.13 13.53 9.56
C LEU A 110 -7.22 12.71 8.86
N GLU A 111 -8.26 13.35 8.33
CA GLU A 111 -9.31 12.70 7.52
C GLU A 111 -8.71 12.14 6.22
N LEU A 112 -7.90 12.94 5.52
CA LEU A 112 -7.19 12.49 4.34
C LEU A 112 -6.22 11.35 4.68
N LEU A 113 -5.33 11.56 5.66
CA LEU A 113 -4.27 10.62 5.99
C LEU A 113 -4.81 9.26 6.48
N SER A 114 -5.93 9.28 7.22
CA SER A 114 -6.59 8.06 7.69
C SER A 114 -7.23 7.25 6.55
N GLY A 115 -7.60 7.90 5.45
CA GLY A 115 -8.15 7.27 4.25
C GLY A 115 -7.12 6.71 3.27
N LEU A 116 -5.85 7.10 3.40
CA LEU A 116 -4.78 6.66 2.48
C LEU A 116 -4.44 5.18 2.66
N ARG A 117 -4.31 4.47 1.54
CA ARG A 117 -3.95 3.05 1.48
C ARG A 117 -2.46 2.82 1.18
N MET A 118 -1.82 3.76 0.47
CA MET A 118 -0.40 3.72 0.13
C MET A 118 0.49 4.16 1.30
N PRO A 119 1.81 3.89 1.26
CA PRO A 119 2.79 4.47 2.17
C PRO A 119 2.76 5.99 2.19
N LEU A 120 2.98 6.57 3.37
CA LEU A 120 2.97 8.01 3.61
C LEU A 120 4.32 8.47 4.15
N VAL A 121 4.97 9.40 3.46
CA VAL A 121 6.13 10.15 3.93
C VAL A 121 5.67 11.57 4.26
N THR A 122 5.94 12.04 5.47
CA THR A 122 5.55 13.40 5.88
C THR A 122 6.77 14.27 6.13
N THR A 123 6.87 15.39 5.45
CA THR A 123 7.85 16.45 5.73
C THR A 123 7.24 17.43 6.72
N LEU A 124 7.88 17.61 7.86
CA LEU A 124 7.47 18.56 8.90
C LEU A 124 8.25 19.87 8.74
N HIS A 125 7.56 20.93 8.34
CA HIS A 125 8.15 22.27 8.20
C HIS A 125 8.24 23.01 9.55
N THR A 126 7.39 22.64 10.50
CA THR A 126 7.41 23.13 11.88
C THR A 126 7.37 21.96 12.85
N VAL A 127 8.26 21.97 13.84
CA VAL A 127 8.25 21.07 15.00
C VAL A 127 8.35 21.92 16.25
N ILE A 128 7.33 21.89 17.10
CA ILE A 128 7.18 22.80 18.24
C ILE A 128 7.70 22.10 19.50
N GLN A 129 8.58 22.79 20.25
CA GLN A 129 9.14 22.25 21.52
C GLN A 129 8.12 22.27 22.66
N SER A 130 7.27 23.30 22.70
CA SER A 130 6.22 23.47 23.71
C SER A 130 4.85 23.52 23.04
N PRO A 131 4.35 22.39 22.49
CA PRO A 131 3.09 22.37 21.76
C PRO A 131 1.88 22.52 22.69
N SER A 132 0.82 23.15 22.17
CA SER A 132 -0.51 23.05 22.80
C SER A 132 -1.03 21.61 22.80
N ALA A 133 -2.02 21.31 23.64
CA ALA A 133 -2.61 19.97 23.68
C ALA A 133 -3.13 19.53 22.30
N GLY A 134 -3.76 20.42 21.53
CA GLY A 134 -4.25 20.15 20.19
C GLY A 134 -3.11 19.88 19.20
N GLN A 135 -2.05 20.69 19.21
CA GLN A 135 -0.87 20.49 18.38
C GLN A 135 -0.17 19.15 18.68
N MET A 136 -0.08 18.79 19.97
CA MET A 136 0.48 17.50 20.40
C MET A 136 -0.32 16.33 19.80
N VAL A 137 -1.65 16.37 19.91
CA VAL A 137 -2.52 15.30 19.38
C VAL A 137 -2.38 15.17 17.88
N VAL A 138 -2.45 16.29 17.14
CA VAL A 138 -2.36 16.28 15.68
C VAL A 138 -0.99 15.74 15.23
N THR A 139 0.12 16.25 15.79
CA THR A 139 1.47 15.81 15.40
C THR A 139 1.70 14.34 15.71
N ARG A 140 1.29 13.87 16.90
CA ARG A 140 1.39 12.43 17.24
C ARG A 140 0.58 11.55 16.30
N ARG A 141 -0.62 12.01 15.92
CA ARG A 141 -1.46 11.25 14.99
C ARG A 141 -0.86 11.21 13.57
N ILE A 142 -0.33 12.33 13.08
CA ILE A 142 0.43 12.38 11.83
C ILE A 142 1.63 11.40 11.90
N ALA A 143 2.40 11.46 12.99
CA ALA A 143 3.53 10.57 13.19
C ALA A 143 3.13 9.08 13.21
N GLN A 144 2.00 8.73 13.78
CA GLN A 144 1.47 7.36 13.76
C GLN A 144 1.07 6.89 12.36
N LEU A 145 0.42 7.76 11.59
CA LEU A 145 -0.08 7.45 10.24
C LEU A 145 1.03 7.40 9.19
N SER A 146 2.10 8.21 9.36
CA SER A 146 3.23 8.25 8.44
C SER A 146 4.15 7.03 8.58
N ASP A 147 4.72 6.55 7.49
CA ASP A 147 5.74 5.50 7.50
C ASP A 147 7.13 6.08 7.78
N ARG A 148 7.41 7.31 7.31
CA ARG A 148 8.60 8.10 7.67
C ARG A 148 8.21 9.56 7.88
N LEU A 149 8.98 10.21 8.77
CA LEU A 149 8.95 11.66 8.97
C LEU A 149 10.25 12.26 8.45
N VAL A 150 10.15 13.25 7.58
CA VAL A 150 11.29 14.02 7.10
C VAL A 150 11.34 15.33 7.85
N VAL A 151 12.52 15.68 8.35
CA VAL A 151 12.82 16.96 8.98
C VAL A 151 14.10 17.57 8.39
N MET A 152 14.28 18.89 8.49
CA MET A 152 15.35 19.62 7.81
C MET A 152 16.45 20.06 8.77
N SER A 153 16.36 19.74 10.06
CA SER A 153 17.38 20.05 11.07
C SER A 153 17.52 18.95 12.10
N ARG A 154 18.71 18.83 12.68
CA ARG A 154 18.98 17.87 13.77
C ARG A 154 18.22 18.24 15.06
N LYS A 155 17.98 19.53 15.30
CA LYS A 155 17.18 20.00 16.43
C LYS A 155 15.76 19.45 16.37
N ALA A 156 15.16 19.37 15.18
CA ALA A 156 13.82 18.79 15.00
C ALA A 156 13.78 17.29 15.37
N VAL A 157 14.84 16.52 15.07
CA VAL A 157 14.96 15.10 15.49
C VAL A 157 14.87 14.97 16.99
N ALA A 158 15.65 15.77 17.73
CA ALA A 158 15.65 15.75 19.20
C ALA A 158 14.27 16.06 19.77
N ILE A 159 13.61 17.11 19.26
CA ILE A 159 12.27 17.50 19.72
C ILE A 159 11.23 16.40 19.42
N LEU A 160 11.24 15.81 18.22
CA LEU A 160 10.30 14.72 17.87
C LEU A 160 10.48 13.50 18.78
N HIS A 161 11.72 13.18 19.12
CA HIS A 161 11.99 12.07 20.01
C HIS A 161 11.59 12.38 21.46
N GLU A 162 12.07 13.50 22.01
CA GLU A 162 11.92 13.86 23.43
C GLU A 162 10.49 14.29 23.79
N VAL A 163 9.84 15.10 22.93
CA VAL A 163 8.53 15.70 23.22
C VAL A 163 7.38 14.85 22.70
N TYR A 164 7.53 14.32 21.48
CA TYR A 164 6.45 13.59 20.84
C TYR A 164 6.54 12.07 20.96
N GLY A 165 7.69 11.54 21.41
CA GLY A 165 7.93 10.11 21.59
C GLY A 165 8.06 9.35 20.27
N VAL A 166 8.53 10.02 19.21
CA VAL A 166 8.70 9.39 17.90
C VAL A 166 10.00 8.59 17.89
N PRO A 167 9.97 7.30 17.47
CA PRO A 167 11.18 6.48 17.36
C PRO A 167 12.16 7.07 16.33
N SER A 168 13.45 7.02 16.61
CA SER A 168 14.50 7.63 15.77
C SER A 168 14.58 7.00 14.39
N GLU A 169 14.31 5.70 14.26
CA GLU A 169 14.27 4.96 13.00
C GLU A 169 13.14 5.42 12.04
N LYS A 170 12.17 6.15 12.56
CA LYS A 170 11.08 6.73 11.77
C LYS A 170 11.40 8.13 11.24
N ILE A 171 12.48 8.75 11.69
CA ILE A 171 12.84 10.12 11.38
C ILE A 171 14.04 10.13 10.43
N VAL A 172 13.90 10.84 9.31
CA VAL A 172 14.96 11.03 8.31
C VAL A 172 15.29 12.52 8.22
N VAL A 173 16.58 12.86 8.22
CA VAL A 173 17.03 14.24 8.02
C VAL A 173 17.36 14.44 6.54
N ILE A 174 16.53 15.25 5.86
CA ILE A 174 16.79 15.71 4.49
C ILE A 174 16.81 17.24 4.55
N PRO A 175 17.93 17.90 4.18
CA PRO A 175 18.03 19.34 4.29
C PRO A 175 17.05 20.07 3.36
N HIS A 176 16.80 21.35 3.62
CA HIS A 176 16.02 22.20 2.72
C HIS A 176 16.72 22.29 1.37
N GLY A 177 15.99 22.01 0.29
CA GLY A 177 16.52 22.13 -1.08
C GLY A 177 16.94 23.57 -1.44
N ILE A 178 17.99 23.67 -2.22
CA ILE A 178 18.50 24.96 -2.74
C ILE A 178 18.65 24.88 -4.27
N PRO A 179 18.55 26.02 -4.98
CA PRO A 179 18.90 26.07 -6.38
C PRO A 179 20.41 25.80 -6.58
N ASP A 180 20.75 25.13 -7.67
CA ASP A 180 22.15 24.92 -8.03
C ASP A 180 22.64 26.10 -8.87
N VAL A 181 23.20 27.07 -8.19
CA VAL A 181 23.71 28.29 -8.80
C VAL A 181 25.25 28.37 -8.73
N PRO A 182 25.93 29.01 -9.69
CA PRO A 182 27.37 29.15 -9.66
C PRO A 182 27.82 30.06 -8.51
N PHE A 183 29.05 29.83 -8.03
CA PHE A 183 29.71 30.71 -7.06
C PHE A 183 30.26 31.92 -7.76
N VAL A 184 29.54 33.08 -7.76
CA VAL A 184 29.88 34.29 -8.49
C VAL A 184 30.32 35.41 -7.55
N ASP A 185 31.08 36.39 -8.11
CA ASP A 185 31.35 37.65 -7.44
C ASP A 185 30.07 38.50 -7.36
N PRO A 186 29.79 39.16 -6.22
CA PRO A 186 28.59 39.98 -6.08
C PRO A 186 28.49 41.11 -7.14
N ASN A 187 29.59 41.63 -7.60
CA ASN A 187 29.59 42.71 -8.62
C ASN A 187 29.01 42.25 -9.98
N PHE A 188 28.90 40.93 -10.23
CA PHE A 188 28.39 40.39 -11.48
C PHE A 188 26.94 40.80 -11.77
N TYR A 189 26.10 40.96 -10.72
CA TYR A 189 24.68 41.26 -10.88
C TYR A 189 24.27 42.66 -10.39
N LYS A 190 25.20 43.47 -9.87
CA LYS A 190 24.84 44.77 -9.26
C LYS A 190 24.30 45.81 -10.22
N ASP A 191 24.75 45.78 -11.45
CA ASP A 191 24.28 46.67 -12.52
C ASP A 191 22.80 46.51 -12.83
N GLN A 192 22.28 45.27 -12.79
CA GLN A 192 20.87 45.00 -13.02
C GLN A 192 19.95 45.67 -12.00
N PHE A 193 20.45 45.96 -10.81
CA PHE A 193 19.68 46.54 -9.69
C PHE A 193 20.07 48.00 -9.40
N GLY A 194 20.92 48.62 -10.23
CA GLY A 194 21.36 50.01 -10.08
C GLY A 194 22.17 50.27 -8.79
N VAL A 195 22.96 49.25 -8.39
CA VAL A 195 23.78 49.30 -7.16
C VAL A 195 25.26 49.05 -7.43
N GLU A 196 25.75 49.39 -8.63
CA GLU A 196 27.16 49.30 -9.01
C GLU A 196 28.02 50.15 -8.06
N GLY A 197 29.14 49.55 -7.66
CA GLY A 197 30.07 50.21 -6.72
C GLY A 197 29.56 50.30 -5.27
N ARG A 198 28.32 49.84 -4.99
CA ARG A 198 27.75 49.79 -3.63
C ARG A 198 28.11 48.48 -2.94
N LYS A 199 28.15 48.52 -1.60
CA LYS A 199 28.20 47.35 -0.75
C LYS A 199 26.76 46.94 -0.35
N VAL A 200 26.29 45.82 -0.89
CA VAL A 200 24.89 45.39 -0.78
C VAL A 200 24.68 44.50 0.40
N ILE A 201 23.80 44.91 1.32
CA ILE A 201 23.23 44.12 2.39
C ILE A 201 21.85 43.70 1.93
N LEU A 202 21.47 42.41 2.07
CA LEU A 202 20.19 41.89 1.61
C LEU A 202 19.43 41.18 2.72
N THR A 203 18.13 41.45 2.83
CA THR A 203 17.15 40.58 3.49
C THR A 203 16.02 40.31 2.51
N PHE A 204 15.59 39.06 2.38
CA PHE A 204 14.49 38.72 1.48
C PHE A 204 13.48 37.75 2.12
N GLY A 205 12.28 37.73 1.55
CA GLY A 205 11.15 36.90 1.96
C GLY A 205 9.92 37.71 2.32
N LEU A 206 8.79 37.02 2.65
CA LEU A 206 7.55 37.70 3.01
C LEU A 206 7.73 38.53 4.30
N LEU A 207 7.42 39.83 4.23
CA LEU A 207 7.63 40.78 5.32
C LEU A 207 6.63 40.59 6.44
N SER A 208 7.11 40.50 7.66
CA SER A 208 6.33 40.43 8.90
C SER A 208 7.14 40.92 10.10
N PRO A 209 6.50 41.33 11.22
CA PRO A 209 7.22 41.76 12.43
C PRO A 209 8.23 40.74 12.98
N GLY A 210 7.93 39.43 12.84
CA GLY A 210 8.84 38.36 13.27
C GLY A 210 10.16 38.26 12.50
N LYS A 211 10.29 39.02 11.36
CA LYS A 211 11.52 39.07 10.58
C LYS A 211 12.58 40.01 11.17
N GLY A 212 12.20 40.93 12.09
CA GLY A 212 13.11 41.77 12.82
C GLY A 212 13.93 42.75 11.97
N ILE A 213 13.39 43.16 10.81
CA ILE A 213 14.05 44.03 9.81
C ILE A 213 14.42 45.35 10.47
N GLU A 214 13.68 45.80 11.48
CA GLU A 214 13.93 47.00 12.27
C GLU A 214 15.36 47.03 12.85
N THR A 215 15.86 45.86 13.32
CA THR A 215 17.20 45.76 13.91
C THR A 215 18.30 46.15 12.92
N VAL A 216 18.14 45.80 11.64
CA VAL A 216 19.11 46.20 10.59
C VAL A 216 18.95 47.66 10.24
N ILE A 217 17.70 48.16 10.14
CA ILE A 217 17.46 49.59 9.84
C ILE A 217 18.07 50.47 10.96
N GLU A 218 17.94 50.11 12.20
CA GLU A 218 18.51 50.79 13.35
C GLU A 218 20.06 50.71 13.42
N ALA A 219 20.64 49.66 12.85
CA ALA A 219 22.10 49.51 12.72
C ALA A 219 22.71 50.39 11.60
N LEU A 220 21.93 50.72 10.58
CA LEU A 220 22.41 51.44 9.38
C LEU A 220 23.07 52.77 9.64
N PRO A 221 22.65 53.67 10.58
CA PRO A 221 23.36 54.91 10.82
C PRO A 221 24.85 54.72 11.16
N GLN A 222 25.17 53.66 11.95
CA GLN A 222 26.53 53.31 12.28
C GLN A 222 27.24 52.68 11.07
N VAL A 223 26.56 51.79 10.30
CA VAL A 223 27.11 51.11 9.13
C VAL A 223 27.47 52.14 8.06
N VAL A 224 26.59 53.10 7.73
CA VAL A 224 26.78 54.11 6.69
C VAL A 224 27.89 55.11 7.08
N ARG A 225 28.06 55.39 8.39
CA ARG A 225 29.17 56.25 8.86
C ARG A 225 30.53 55.65 8.51
N GLU A 226 30.68 54.34 8.60
CA GLU A 226 31.98 53.65 8.29
C GLU A 226 32.06 53.22 6.82
N ASN A 227 30.90 52.96 6.17
CA ASN A 227 30.79 52.48 4.81
C ASN A 227 29.72 53.33 4.06
N PRO A 228 30.04 54.52 3.57
CA PRO A 228 29.07 55.39 2.90
C PRO A 228 28.46 54.81 1.63
N GLU A 229 29.13 53.85 1.02
CA GLU A 229 28.67 53.09 -0.17
C GLU A 229 27.72 51.97 0.18
N ALA A 230 27.45 51.69 1.46
CA ALA A 230 26.54 50.60 1.86
C ALA A 230 25.09 50.92 1.48
N VAL A 231 24.39 49.91 1.00
CA VAL A 231 22.94 49.95 0.71
C VAL A 231 22.26 48.67 1.25
N TYR A 232 21.13 48.84 1.89
CA TYR A 232 20.32 47.72 2.38
C TYR A 232 19.13 47.51 1.44
N ILE A 233 19.05 46.33 0.82
CA ILE A 233 17.92 45.89 0.02
C ILE A 233 16.99 45.03 0.84
N VAL A 234 15.73 45.42 0.92
CA VAL A 234 14.64 44.64 1.53
C VAL A 234 13.74 44.16 0.41
N LEU A 235 13.82 42.87 0.10
CA LEU A 235 13.11 42.24 -1.02
C LEU A 235 11.97 41.37 -0.52
N GLY A 236 10.74 41.69 -0.91
CA GLY A 236 9.57 40.86 -0.64
C GLY A 236 8.29 41.63 -0.39
N ALA A 237 7.16 41.02 -0.70
CA ALA A 237 5.85 41.55 -0.40
C ALA A 237 5.49 41.35 1.09
N THR A 238 4.56 42.14 1.58
CA THR A 238 3.97 41.93 2.93
C THR A 238 3.30 40.56 3.00
N HIS A 239 3.53 39.83 4.09
CA HIS A 239 2.96 38.48 4.27
C HIS A 239 1.42 38.51 4.13
N PRO A 240 0.79 37.60 3.36
CA PRO A 240 -0.64 37.65 3.04
C PRO A 240 -1.56 37.80 4.27
N HIS A 241 -1.30 37.11 5.37
CA HIS A 241 -2.07 37.25 6.60
C HIS A 241 -1.92 38.65 7.22
N ILE A 242 -0.68 39.17 7.28
CA ILE A 242 -0.43 40.53 7.79
C ILE A 242 -1.14 41.56 6.91
N ARG A 243 -1.04 41.38 5.59
CA ARG A 243 -1.69 42.28 4.62
C ARG A 243 -3.21 42.26 4.75
N LYS A 244 -3.80 41.09 5.01
CA LYS A 244 -5.25 40.94 5.23
C LYS A 244 -5.71 41.64 6.50
N ASP A 245 -4.94 41.51 7.59
CA ASP A 245 -5.33 42.02 8.90
C ASP A 245 -4.95 43.48 9.12
N GLN A 246 -3.80 43.93 8.62
CA GLN A 246 -3.20 45.25 8.93
C GLN A 246 -2.79 46.05 7.67
N GLY A 247 -3.09 45.52 6.47
CA GLY A 247 -2.68 46.19 5.22
C GLY A 247 -1.15 46.21 5.08
N GLU A 248 -0.64 47.37 4.64
CA GLU A 248 0.81 47.60 4.45
C GLU A 248 1.45 48.33 5.65
N SER A 249 0.77 48.43 6.79
CA SER A 249 1.21 49.23 7.95
C SER A 249 2.62 48.88 8.43
N TYR A 250 2.96 47.58 8.44
CA TYR A 250 4.29 47.14 8.84
C TYR A 250 5.39 47.63 7.90
N ARG A 251 5.22 47.47 6.60
CA ARG A 251 6.19 47.97 5.63
C ARG A 251 6.35 49.50 5.68
N LEU A 252 5.23 50.20 5.82
CA LEU A 252 5.24 51.67 5.94
C LEU A 252 5.94 52.14 7.22
N SER A 253 5.80 51.41 8.34
CA SER A 253 6.53 51.72 9.58
C SER A 253 8.05 51.54 9.40
N LEU A 254 8.51 50.51 8.66
CA LEU A 254 9.92 50.35 8.35
C LEU A 254 10.48 51.51 7.52
N GLN A 255 9.72 52.00 6.52
CA GLN A 255 10.10 53.15 5.69
C GLN A 255 10.10 54.48 6.49
N SER A 256 9.16 54.65 7.44
CA SER A 256 9.17 55.81 8.33
C SER A 256 10.37 55.79 9.25
N ARG A 257 10.67 54.63 9.82
CA ARG A 257 11.83 54.46 10.73
C ARG A 257 13.17 54.79 10.00
N ALA A 258 13.30 54.36 8.73
CA ALA A 258 14.47 54.64 7.94
C ALA A 258 14.64 56.14 7.68
N ARG A 259 13.54 56.87 7.45
CA ARG A 259 13.55 58.31 7.26
C ARG A 259 13.90 59.06 8.57
N GLU A 260 13.29 58.65 9.67
CA GLU A 260 13.56 59.19 11.00
C GLU A 260 15.05 59.11 11.39
N LEU A 261 15.69 58.00 11.00
CA LEU A 261 17.11 57.74 11.26
C LEU A 261 18.05 58.40 10.21
N GLY A 262 17.52 59.08 9.21
CA GLY A 262 18.30 59.73 8.16
C GLY A 262 18.98 58.79 7.16
N VAL A 263 18.60 57.53 7.12
CA VAL A 263 19.22 56.50 6.25
C VAL A 263 18.35 56.12 5.05
N GLY A 264 17.28 56.91 4.76
CA GLY A 264 16.36 56.61 3.64
C GLY A 264 17.01 56.47 2.27
N GLY A 265 18.14 57.16 2.00
CA GLY A 265 18.93 57.02 0.78
C GLY A 265 19.82 55.78 0.69
N HIS A 266 19.87 55.02 1.79
CA HIS A 266 20.69 53.80 1.89
C HIS A 266 19.86 52.55 2.01
N ILE A 267 18.53 52.63 1.77
CA ILE A 267 17.59 51.48 1.81
C ILE A 267 16.77 51.47 0.51
N ILE A 268 16.64 50.29 -0.06
CA ILE A 268 15.81 50.03 -1.25
C ILE A 268 14.78 48.96 -0.87
N PHE A 269 13.49 49.30 -1.00
CA PHE A 269 12.39 48.37 -0.78
C PHE A 269 11.85 47.87 -2.12
N HIS A 270 11.99 46.58 -2.40
CA HIS A 270 11.32 45.88 -3.51
C HIS A 270 10.08 45.14 -2.98
N ASN A 271 8.92 45.83 -2.99
CA ASN A 271 7.66 45.33 -2.45
C ASN A 271 6.94 44.41 -3.45
N ARG A 272 7.56 43.29 -3.81
CA ARG A 272 7.01 42.33 -4.76
C ARG A 272 7.53 40.91 -4.45
N PHE A 273 6.76 39.95 -4.86
CA PHE A 273 7.21 38.54 -4.93
C PHE A 273 7.95 38.38 -6.27
N VAL A 274 9.13 37.82 -6.25
CA VAL A 274 9.97 37.57 -7.43
C VAL A 274 10.01 36.06 -7.72
N ASP A 275 10.23 35.72 -8.98
CA ASP A 275 10.48 34.32 -9.34
C ASP A 275 11.87 33.85 -8.88
N LEU A 276 12.14 32.54 -9.05
CA LEU A 276 13.38 31.95 -8.54
C LEU A 276 14.63 32.48 -9.24
N GLU A 277 14.57 32.78 -10.54
CA GLU A 277 15.70 33.28 -11.35
C GLU A 277 16.10 34.67 -10.87
N GLU A 278 15.14 35.56 -10.82
CA GLU A 278 15.36 36.91 -10.33
C GLU A 278 15.78 36.93 -8.84
N LEU A 279 15.22 36.05 -8.01
CA LEU A 279 15.64 35.88 -6.60
C LEU A 279 17.13 35.50 -6.52
N CYS A 280 17.60 34.57 -7.36
CA CYS A 280 18.99 34.13 -7.40
C CYS A 280 19.93 35.29 -7.83
N GLU A 281 19.49 36.19 -8.73
CA GLU A 281 20.24 37.37 -9.13
C GLU A 281 20.33 38.38 -8.00
N PHE A 282 19.23 38.68 -7.26
CA PHE A 282 19.26 39.53 -6.06
C PHE A 282 20.20 38.96 -5.00
N ILE A 283 20.11 37.66 -4.75
CA ILE A 283 21.04 36.99 -3.82
C ILE A 283 22.47 37.11 -4.40
N GLY A 284 22.64 36.91 -5.70
CA GLY A 284 23.88 37.05 -6.44
C GLY A 284 24.53 38.39 -6.19
N ALA A 285 23.79 39.52 -6.26
CA ALA A 285 24.28 40.90 -6.08
C ALA A 285 24.66 41.24 -4.62
N ALA A 286 24.23 40.47 -3.63
CA ALA A 286 24.47 40.75 -2.21
C ALA A 286 25.93 40.46 -1.79
N ASP A 287 26.57 41.38 -1.07
CA ASP A 287 27.83 41.15 -0.35
C ASP A 287 27.60 40.43 0.96
N ILE A 288 26.53 40.80 1.71
CA ILE A 288 26.13 40.22 2.99
C ILE A 288 24.63 39.93 2.95
N TYR A 289 24.24 38.75 3.39
CA TYR A 289 22.84 38.42 3.67
C TYR A 289 22.60 38.52 5.17
N VAL A 290 21.49 39.16 5.56
CA VAL A 290 21.12 39.28 6.98
C VAL A 290 19.73 38.69 7.22
N THR A 291 19.64 37.82 8.25
CA THR A 291 18.37 37.23 8.69
C THR A 291 18.18 37.47 10.19
N PRO A 292 17.60 38.65 10.58
CA PRO A 292 17.51 39.09 11.97
C PRO A 292 16.23 38.59 12.65
N TYR A 293 15.81 37.37 12.39
CA TYR A 293 14.53 36.81 12.85
C TYR A 293 14.45 36.82 14.38
N LEU A 294 13.23 37.05 14.90
CA LEU A 294 12.97 37.19 16.33
C LEU A 294 12.47 35.89 17.01
N ASN A 295 12.04 34.91 16.22
CA ASN A 295 11.57 33.64 16.74
C ASN A 295 12.73 32.65 16.92
N ARG A 296 13.10 32.40 18.19
CA ARG A 296 14.17 31.44 18.53
C ARG A 296 13.86 29.99 18.10
N GLU A 297 12.58 29.61 18.11
CA GLU A 297 12.16 28.23 17.86
C GLU A 297 12.01 27.88 16.37
N GLN A 298 12.51 28.74 15.49
CA GLN A 298 12.46 28.47 14.06
C GLN A 298 13.45 27.37 13.68
N ILE A 299 12.92 26.20 13.25
CA ILE A 299 13.67 24.99 12.95
C ILE A 299 14.04 24.80 11.49
N VAL A 300 13.56 25.66 10.60
CA VAL A 300 13.89 25.70 9.17
C VAL A 300 13.74 27.12 8.62
N SER A 301 14.61 27.49 7.68
CA SER A 301 14.51 28.75 6.96
C SER A 301 15.02 28.56 5.52
N GLY A 302 14.08 28.57 4.56
CA GLY A 302 14.41 28.49 3.14
C GLY A 302 15.27 29.66 2.67
N THR A 303 14.99 30.88 3.18
CA THR A 303 15.77 32.08 2.81
C THR A 303 17.23 31.99 3.27
N LEU A 304 17.47 31.45 4.49
CA LEU A 304 18.83 31.20 4.97
C LEU A 304 19.52 30.11 4.14
N ALA A 305 18.83 29.02 3.82
CA ALA A 305 19.36 27.93 3.03
C ALA A 305 19.77 28.44 1.62
N TYR A 306 18.93 29.23 0.97
CA TYR A 306 19.22 29.80 -0.36
C TYR A 306 20.43 30.75 -0.32
N ALA A 307 20.52 31.63 0.68
CA ALA A 307 21.64 32.55 0.80
C ALA A 307 22.98 31.80 1.03
N LEU A 308 22.99 30.80 1.91
CA LEU A 308 24.18 29.96 2.14
C LEU A 308 24.54 29.14 0.91
N GLY A 309 23.55 28.56 0.26
CA GLY A 309 23.68 27.75 -0.96
C GLY A 309 24.24 28.55 -2.13
N SER A 310 23.94 29.87 -2.21
CA SER A 310 24.50 30.82 -3.17
C SER A 310 25.84 31.38 -2.71
N GLY A 311 26.39 30.89 -1.60
CA GLY A 311 27.71 31.34 -1.10
C GLY A 311 27.72 32.80 -0.62
N LYS A 312 26.74 33.21 0.18
CA LYS A 312 26.73 34.58 0.77
C LYS A 312 27.34 34.60 2.16
N ALA A 313 28.06 35.65 2.49
CA ALA A 313 28.44 35.92 3.86
C ALA A 313 27.15 36.26 4.65
N THR A 314 26.93 35.59 5.74
CA THR A 314 25.61 35.62 6.43
C THR A 314 25.76 36.05 7.87
N ILE A 315 24.88 36.97 8.30
CA ILE A 315 24.69 37.35 9.69
C ILE A 315 23.27 37.01 10.10
N SER A 316 23.10 36.38 11.27
CA SER A 316 21.81 35.97 11.76
C SER A 316 21.67 36.17 13.28
N THR A 317 20.43 36.21 13.75
CA THR A 317 20.10 36.02 15.15
C THR A 317 20.14 34.52 15.49
N PRO A 318 20.27 34.14 16.80
CA PRO A 318 20.47 32.75 17.25
C PRO A 318 19.17 31.94 17.28
N TYR A 319 18.44 31.86 16.19
CA TYR A 319 17.38 30.86 16.10
C TYR A 319 17.96 29.49 15.73
N TRP A 320 17.30 28.42 16.14
CA TRP A 320 17.85 27.06 16.11
C TRP A 320 18.43 26.65 14.76
N TYR A 321 17.72 26.91 13.66
CA TYR A 321 18.23 26.55 12.34
C TYR A 321 19.47 27.38 11.96
N ALA A 322 19.54 28.66 12.35
CA ALA A 322 20.72 29.48 12.09
C ALA A 322 21.93 29.03 12.90
N GLU A 323 21.75 28.64 14.18
CA GLU A 323 22.85 28.09 15.00
C GLU A 323 23.44 26.83 14.34
N GLU A 324 22.60 25.93 13.78
CA GLU A 324 23.07 24.72 13.11
C GLU A 324 23.76 25.05 11.77
N MET A 325 23.13 25.90 10.94
CA MET A 325 23.61 26.17 9.59
C MET A 325 24.85 27.06 9.53
N LEU A 326 25.00 28.02 10.46
CA LEU A 326 26.10 28.97 10.50
C LEU A 326 27.33 28.52 11.32
N ALA A 327 27.27 27.36 11.92
CA ALA A 327 28.39 26.76 12.65
C ALA A 327 29.66 26.68 11.77
N ASP A 328 30.81 26.43 12.38
CA ASP A 328 32.11 26.19 11.75
C ASP A 328 32.57 27.34 10.81
N GLY A 329 32.20 28.58 11.15
CA GLY A 329 32.61 29.77 10.41
C GLY A 329 31.89 29.94 9.05
N ARG A 330 30.68 29.36 8.89
CA ARG A 330 29.82 29.56 7.72
C ARG A 330 29.01 30.84 7.79
N GLY A 331 28.96 31.48 9.00
CA GLY A 331 28.25 32.73 9.19
C GLY A 331 28.58 33.34 10.57
N ARG A 332 27.90 34.43 10.91
CA ARG A 332 28.00 35.17 12.17
C ARG A 332 26.65 35.16 12.87
N ILE A 333 26.67 35.01 14.20
CA ILE A 333 25.48 35.07 15.05
C ILE A 333 25.56 36.33 15.92
N VAL A 334 24.49 37.10 15.97
CA VAL A 334 24.32 38.29 16.82
C VAL A 334 23.13 38.11 17.76
N PRO A 335 23.11 38.68 18.97
CA PRO A 335 21.98 38.57 19.87
C PRO A 335 20.68 39.14 19.25
N PHE A 336 19.50 38.65 19.70
CA PHE A 336 18.23 39.20 19.29
C PHE A 336 18.10 40.67 19.65
N ARG A 337 17.70 41.48 18.68
CA ARG A 337 17.44 42.93 18.82
C ARG A 337 18.70 43.74 19.24
N ASP A 338 19.88 43.20 19.07
CA ASP A 338 21.13 43.91 19.39
C ASP A 338 21.63 44.66 18.14
N THR A 339 21.21 45.90 18.04
CA THR A 339 21.51 46.79 16.93
C THR A 339 23.02 47.12 16.85
N GLU A 340 23.68 47.27 17.99
CA GLU A 340 25.14 47.55 18.03
C GLU A 340 25.99 46.35 17.58
N ALA A 341 25.62 45.15 18.01
CA ALA A 341 26.28 43.94 17.55
C ALA A 341 26.07 43.74 16.05
N MET A 342 24.83 43.97 15.58
CA MET A 342 24.49 43.92 14.13
C MET A 342 25.35 44.87 13.32
N ALA A 343 25.48 46.14 13.75
CA ALA A 343 26.32 47.15 13.05
C ALA A 343 27.79 46.74 13.05
N ARG A 344 28.32 46.26 14.20
CA ARG A 344 29.72 45.84 14.33
C ARG A 344 30.06 44.67 13.37
N GLU A 345 29.19 43.67 13.32
CA GLU A 345 29.44 42.50 12.48
C GLU A 345 29.30 42.84 10.97
N ILE A 346 28.31 43.67 10.58
CA ILE A 346 28.22 44.17 9.20
C ILE A 346 29.49 44.94 8.80
N ASN A 347 29.93 45.92 9.61
CA ASN A 347 31.16 46.72 9.33
C ASN A 347 32.40 45.82 9.28
N SER A 348 32.55 44.90 10.20
CA SER A 348 33.65 43.91 10.23
C SER A 348 33.71 43.11 8.91
N LEU A 349 32.59 42.59 8.42
CA LEU A 349 32.55 41.77 7.21
C LEU A 349 32.74 42.62 5.95
N LEU A 350 32.26 43.87 5.94
CA LEU A 350 32.48 44.80 4.81
C LEU A 350 33.96 45.23 4.69
N ALA A 351 34.62 45.41 5.82
CA ALA A 351 36.05 45.80 5.86
C ALA A 351 37.01 44.61 5.62
N ARG A 352 36.65 43.37 6.01
CA ARG A 352 37.53 42.19 5.96
C ARG A 352 37.16 41.27 4.78
N GLU A 353 37.57 41.63 3.60
CA GLU A 353 37.24 40.90 2.38
C GLU A 353 37.69 39.43 2.39
N VAL A 354 38.91 39.15 2.83
CA VAL A 354 39.45 37.80 2.89
C VAL A 354 38.58 36.88 3.81
N GLU A 355 38.19 37.42 4.95
CA GLU A 355 37.33 36.70 5.90
C GLU A 355 35.95 36.49 5.29
N ARG A 356 35.33 37.51 4.67
CA ARG A 356 34.07 37.44 3.98
C ARG A 356 34.09 36.38 2.86
N HIS A 357 35.13 36.34 2.04
CA HIS A 357 35.29 35.34 0.98
C HIS A 357 35.51 33.92 1.55
N THR A 358 36.26 33.79 2.63
CA THR A 358 36.46 32.48 3.30
C THR A 358 35.14 31.95 3.82
N MET A 359 34.32 32.78 4.45
CA MET A 359 32.96 32.40 4.94
C MET A 359 32.05 31.99 3.79
N ARG A 360 32.01 32.76 2.72
CA ARG A 360 31.27 32.47 1.49
C ARG A 360 31.62 31.11 0.90
N LYS A 361 32.91 30.79 0.77
CA LYS A 361 33.36 29.48 0.26
C LYS A 361 32.94 28.32 1.18
N ARG A 362 33.09 28.48 2.49
CA ARG A 362 32.66 27.47 3.46
C ARG A 362 31.17 27.19 3.38
N ALA A 363 30.34 28.23 3.32
CA ALA A 363 28.90 28.12 3.16
C ALA A 363 28.53 27.41 1.86
N TYR A 364 29.08 27.85 0.73
CA TYR A 364 28.84 27.26 -0.57
C TYR A 364 29.20 25.78 -0.63
N THR A 365 30.40 25.42 -0.18
CA THR A 365 30.86 24.02 -0.19
C THR A 365 30.00 23.13 0.70
N PHE A 366 29.63 23.60 1.91
CA PHE A 366 28.75 22.89 2.82
C PHE A 366 27.37 22.58 2.24
N CYS A 367 26.81 23.51 1.46
CA CYS A 367 25.47 23.39 0.93
C CYS A 367 25.36 22.57 -0.37
N ARG A 368 26.46 22.05 -0.96
CA ARG A 368 26.36 21.30 -2.23
C ARG A 368 25.49 20.06 -2.16
N ASP A 369 25.45 19.38 -1.01
CA ASP A 369 24.59 18.22 -0.78
C ASP A 369 23.11 18.59 -0.51
N MET A 370 22.80 19.90 -0.56
CA MET A 370 21.47 20.45 -0.35
C MET A 370 20.79 20.90 -1.66
N THR A 371 21.43 20.73 -2.83
CA THR A 371 20.77 21.06 -4.10
C THR A 371 19.49 20.26 -4.27
N TRP A 372 18.50 20.86 -4.94
CA TRP A 372 17.22 20.17 -5.19
C TRP A 372 17.41 18.80 -5.82
N LYS A 373 18.44 18.62 -6.63
CA LYS A 373 18.81 17.33 -7.22
C LYS A 373 19.16 16.30 -6.15
N GLU A 374 20.05 16.63 -5.22
CA GLU A 374 20.48 15.72 -4.16
C GLU A 374 19.35 15.47 -3.14
N VAL A 375 18.54 16.49 -2.87
CA VAL A 375 17.33 16.36 -2.04
C VAL A 375 16.33 15.41 -2.68
N ALA A 376 16.06 15.55 -3.98
CA ALA A 376 15.15 14.65 -4.70
C ALA A 376 15.62 13.18 -4.63
N ARG A 377 16.92 12.93 -4.81
CA ARG A 377 17.49 11.57 -4.68
C ARG A 377 17.21 10.94 -3.32
N ARG A 378 17.44 11.71 -2.25
CA ARG A 378 17.17 11.23 -0.88
C ARG A 378 15.69 10.94 -0.65
N TYR A 379 14.78 11.78 -1.19
CA TYR A 379 13.35 11.50 -1.12
C TYR A 379 12.98 10.23 -1.90
N LEU A 380 13.53 10.01 -3.10
CA LEU A 380 13.30 8.81 -3.88
C LEU A 380 13.78 7.53 -3.16
N GLU A 381 14.92 7.60 -2.47
CA GLU A 381 15.41 6.51 -1.62
C GLU A 381 14.41 6.19 -0.49
N VAL A 382 13.95 7.22 0.24
CA VAL A 382 12.96 7.06 1.30
C VAL A 382 11.64 6.49 0.76
N PHE A 383 11.17 6.96 -0.39
CA PHE A 383 9.94 6.42 -1.01
C PHE A 383 10.07 4.95 -1.37
N LYS A 384 11.23 4.55 -1.90
CA LYS A 384 11.53 3.15 -2.20
C LYS A 384 11.55 2.29 -0.94
N GLU A 385 12.24 2.73 0.10
CA GLU A 385 12.32 2.04 1.39
C GLU A 385 10.93 1.81 2.00
N VAL A 386 10.09 2.85 2.09
CA VAL A 386 8.76 2.71 2.69
C VAL A 386 7.83 1.82 1.87
N LYS A 387 7.98 1.79 0.55
CA LYS A 387 7.25 0.88 -0.32
C LYS A 387 7.66 -0.57 -0.05
N GLU A 388 8.96 -0.85 -0.04
CA GLU A 388 9.50 -2.19 0.24
C GLU A 388 9.16 -2.68 1.66
N GLU A 389 9.22 -1.80 2.65
CA GLU A 389 8.81 -2.13 4.02
C GLU A 389 7.31 -2.44 4.13
N ARG A 390 6.45 -1.66 3.44
CA ARG A 390 5.02 -1.88 3.41
C ARG A 390 4.68 -3.21 2.75
N GLU A 391 5.41 -3.62 1.71
CA GLU A 391 5.25 -4.92 1.06
C GLU A 391 5.64 -6.09 1.97
N LYS A 392 6.65 -5.89 2.84
CA LYS A 392 7.10 -6.91 3.80
C LYS A 392 6.26 -6.96 5.08
N LYS A 393 5.75 -5.80 5.53
CA LYS A 393 4.98 -5.65 6.77
C LYS A 393 3.67 -4.95 6.48
N PRO A 394 2.60 -5.68 6.21
CA PRO A 394 1.30 -5.10 5.95
C PRO A 394 0.79 -4.30 7.15
N LYS A 395 0.17 -3.15 6.88
CA LYS A 395 -0.46 -2.30 7.89
C LYS A 395 -1.97 -2.37 7.73
N THR A 396 -2.67 -2.86 8.74
CA THR A 396 -4.13 -2.84 8.77
C THR A 396 -4.62 -1.38 8.85
N ILE A 397 -5.24 -0.91 7.78
CA ILE A 397 -5.70 0.48 7.66
C ILE A 397 -7.17 0.61 8.07
N PHE A 398 -7.94 -0.47 7.94
CA PHE A 398 -9.38 -0.47 8.16
C PHE A 398 -9.77 -1.37 9.33
N ARG A 399 -10.66 -0.85 10.22
CA ARG A 399 -11.38 -1.67 11.19
C ARG A 399 -12.66 -2.15 10.53
N THR A 400 -12.67 -3.39 10.01
CA THR A 400 -13.90 -4.01 9.50
C THR A 400 -14.65 -4.70 10.63
N ARG A 401 -16.00 -4.65 10.59
CA ARG A 401 -16.81 -5.58 11.33
C ARG A 401 -16.66 -6.94 10.64
N THR A 402 -16.06 -7.90 11.32
CA THR A 402 -15.95 -9.28 10.84
C THR A 402 -17.17 -10.09 11.28
N LEU A 403 -17.43 -11.21 10.62
CA LEU A 403 -18.52 -12.15 10.96
C LEU A 403 -18.48 -12.74 12.38
N ASN A 404 -17.46 -12.43 13.19
CA ASN A 404 -17.39 -12.83 14.60
C ASN A 404 -18.52 -12.27 15.46
N SER A 405 -19.27 -11.28 15.00
CA SER A 405 -20.42 -10.72 15.71
C SER A 405 -21.73 -11.47 15.44
N SER A 406 -21.80 -12.33 14.41
CA SER A 406 -22.97 -13.19 14.12
C SER A 406 -22.52 -14.46 13.41
N PRO A 407 -22.44 -15.62 14.12
CA PRO A 407 -21.97 -16.88 13.53
C PRO A 407 -22.84 -17.45 12.39
N ARG A 408 -23.97 -16.83 12.07
CA ARG A 408 -24.98 -17.39 11.14
C ARG A 408 -25.02 -16.74 9.75
N ASP A 409 -24.38 -15.60 9.51
CA ASP A 409 -24.62 -14.84 8.27
C ASP A 409 -23.47 -14.97 7.25
N VAL A 410 -23.40 -16.15 6.61
CA VAL A 410 -22.68 -16.26 5.33
C VAL A 410 -23.52 -15.53 4.27
N PRO A 411 -22.97 -14.55 3.52
CA PRO A 411 -23.71 -13.85 2.49
C PRO A 411 -24.30 -14.82 1.47
N GLN A 412 -25.52 -14.51 0.97
CA GLN A 412 -26.12 -15.29 -0.10
C GLN A 412 -25.35 -15.06 -1.42
N PRO A 413 -25.09 -16.11 -2.20
CA PRO A 413 -24.44 -15.98 -3.51
C PRO A 413 -25.35 -15.21 -4.48
N LYS A 414 -24.78 -14.28 -5.27
CA LYS A 414 -25.47 -13.44 -6.25
C LYS A 414 -24.91 -13.65 -7.64
N LEU A 415 -25.78 -13.85 -8.63
CA LEU A 415 -25.40 -14.02 -10.05
C LEU A 415 -25.20 -12.71 -10.82
N ASP A 416 -25.56 -11.56 -10.24
CA ASP A 416 -25.63 -10.29 -10.97
C ASP A 416 -24.32 -9.91 -11.68
N HIS A 417 -23.19 -10.10 -11.02
CA HIS A 417 -21.89 -9.76 -11.62
C HIS A 417 -21.42 -10.82 -12.62
N ILE A 418 -21.65 -12.10 -12.34
CA ILE A 418 -21.39 -13.21 -13.29
C ILE A 418 -22.19 -12.98 -14.57
N ALA A 419 -23.49 -12.68 -14.45
CA ALA A 419 -24.34 -12.36 -15.59
C ALA A 419 -23.89 -11.10 -16.35
N ARG A 420 -23.34 -10.08 -15.64
CA ARG A 420 -22.78 -8.87 -16.26
C ARG A 420 -21.52 -9.17 -17.07
N LEU A 421 -20.68 -10.10 -16.62
CA LEU A 421 -19.48 -10.52 -17.34
C LEU A 421 -19.77 -11.44 -18.51
N THR A 422 -20.97 -12.00 -18.60
CA THR A 422 -21.37 -13.01 -19.60
C THR A 422 -22.14 -12.37 -20.74
N ASP A 423 -21.80 -12.75 -21.97
CA ASP A 423 -22.57 -12.46 -23.18
C ASP A 423 -23.02 -13.75 -23.90
N ASP A 424 -23.32 -13.67 -25.19
CA ASP A 424 -23.77 -14.82 -26.00
C ASP A 424 -22.69 -15.85 -26.31
N VAL A 425 -21.42 -15.54 -26.00
CA VAL A 425 -20.28 -16.44 -26.23
C VAL A 425 -19.90 -17.17 -24.94
N GLY A 426 -19.80 -16.43 -23.82
CA GLY A 426 -19.35 -16.96 -22.55
C GLY A 426 -19.03 -15.86 -21.54
N ILE A 427 -18.32 -16.21 -20.46
CA ILE A 427 -17.86 -15.25 -19.46
C ILE A 427 -16.54 -14.60 -19.89
N MET A 428 -16.49 -13.26 -19.89
CA MET A 428 -15.29 -12.46 -20.18
C MET A 428 -14.30 -12.54 -19.01
N GLN A 429 -13.00 -12.73 -19.32
CA GLN A 429 -11.96 -12.97 -18.31
C GLN A 429 -11.80 -11.82 -17.31
N HIS A 430 -11.80 -10.57 -17.78
CA HIS A 430 -11.40 -9.41 -17.01
C HIS A 430 -12.48 -8.32 -16.97
N ALA A 431 -12.42 -7.53 -15.91
CA ALA A 431 -13.17 -6.29 -15.77
C ALA A 431 -12.25 -5.12 -15.42
N LYS A 432 -12.67 -3.91 -15.78
CA LYS A 432 -12.13 -2.67 -15.22
C LYS A 432 -13.12 -2.18 -14.18
N PHE A 433 -12.79 -2.34 -12.91
CA PHE A 433 -13.76 -2.32 -11.81
C PHE A 433 -14.86 -3.36 -12.05
N ILE A 434 -16.13 -2.94 -12.14
CA ILE A 434 -17.29 -3.80 -12.42
C ILE A 434 -17.65 -3.87 -13.91
N ILE A 435 -16.89 -3.19 -14.78
CA ILE A 435 -17.22 -3.10 -16.23
C ILE A 435 -16.41 -4.15 -16.98
N PRO A 436 -17.05 -5.06 -17.75
CA PRO A 436 -16.36 -6.09 -18.53
C PRO A 436 -15.32 -5.48 -19.49
N ASP A 437 -14.12 -6.02 -19.49
CA ASP A 437 -13.02 -5.57 -20.35
C ASP A 437 -12.88 -6.46 -21.57
N ARG A 438 -13.55 -6.06 -22.66
CA ARG A 438 -13.62 -6.82 -23.93
C ARG A 438 -12.28 -7.04 -24.61
N ARG A 439 -11.23 -6.29 -24.24
CA ARG A 439 -9.90 -6.45 -24.85
C ARG A 439 -9.24 -7.82 -24.58
N HIS A 440 -9.68 -8.49 -23.53
CA HIS A 440 -9.08 -9.77 -23.11
C HIS A 440 -9.87 -11.00 -23.60
N GLY A 441 -11.13 -10.84 -24.00
CA GLY A 441 -11.95 -11.94 -24.48
C GLY A 441 -12.29 -12.98 -23.42
N TYR A 442 -12.26 -14.25 -23.80
CA TYR A 442 -12.74 -15.38 -23.01
C TYR A 442 -11.65 -16.42 -22.80
N CYS A 443 -11.78 -17.26 -21.77
CA CYS A 443 -10.97 -18.46 -21.63
C CYS A 443 -11.79 -19.67 -21.20
N THR A 444 -11.32 -20.84 -21.57
CA THR A 444 -11.95 -22.14 -21.24
C THR A 444 -11.98 -22.37 -19.75
N ASP A 445 -10.92 -21.97 -19.03
CA ASP A 445 -10.81 -22.09 -17.58
C ASP A 445 -11.93 -21.36 -16.83
N ASP A 446 -12.21 -20.10 -17.17
CA ASP A 446 -13.26 -19.31 -16.53
C ASP A 446 -14.65 -19.84 -16.91
N ASN A 447 -14.89 -20.22 -18.18
CA ASN A 447 -16.17 -20.79 -18.62
C ASN A 447 -16.46 -22.14 -17.97
N ALA A 448 -15.44 -22.99 -17.78
CA ALA A 448 -15.56 -24.25 -17.04
C ALA A 448 -15.95 -24.00 -15.57
N ARG A 449 -15.26 -23.09 -14.89
CA ARG A 449 -15.60 -22.71 -13.50
C ARG A 449 -16.99 -22.07 -13.39
N ALA A 450 -17.38 -21.24 -14.37
CA ALA A 450 -18.68 -20.61 -14.41
C ALA A 450 -19.82 -21.64 -14.59
N LEU A 451 -19.65 -22.62 -15.47
CA LEU A 451 -20.58 -23.73 -15.66
C LEU A 451 -20.85 -24.48 -14.35
N MET A 452 -19.79 -24.93 -13.70
CA MET A 452 -19.87 -25.58 -12.39
C MET A 452 -20.54 -24.68 -11.34
N ALA A 453 -20.13 -23.42 -11.26
CA ALA A 453 -20.61 -22.48 -10.26
C ALA A 453 -22.11 -22.22 -10.34
N VAL A 454 -22.65 -21.95 -11.54
CA VAL A 454 -24.07 -21.65 -11.70
C VAL A 454 -24.94 -22.88 -11.40
N LEU A 455 -24.50 -24.08 -11.78
CA LEU A 455 -25.23 -25.33 -11.50
C LEU A 455 -25.21 -25.68 -10.00
N MET A 456 -24.10 -25.52 -9.31
CA MET A 456 -24.01 -25.69 -7.85
C MET A 456 -24.91 -24.70 -7.10
N ALA A 457 -25.12 -23.49 -7.63
CA ALA A 457 -25.97 -22.47 -7.01
C ALA A 457 -27.47 -22.64 -7.28
N ARG A 458 -27.89 -23.57 -8.12
CA ARG A 458 -29.26 -23.70 -8.65
C ARG A 458 -30.35 -23.63 -7.56
N GLU A 459 -30.13 -24.26 -6.41
CA GLU A 459 -31.09 -24.29 -5.31
C GLU A 459 -30.99 -23.06 -4.38
N MET A 460 -29.91 -22.26 -4.51
CA MET A 460 -29.62 -21.13 -3.63
C MET A 460 -30.04 -19.80 -4.22
N VAL A 461 -30.20 -19.73 -5.55
CA VAL A 461 -30.56 -18.50 -6.26
C VAL A 461 -32.01 -18.58 -6.74
N PRO A 462 -32.77 -17.45 -6.67
CA PRO A 462 -34.22 -17.47 -6.98
C PRO A 462 -34.55 -17.73 -8.44
N ASP A 463 -33.64 -17.36 -9.39
CA ASP A 463 -33.87 -17.42 -10.84
C ASP A 463 -33.24 -18.68 -11.45
N SER A 464 -33.96 -19.78 -11.35
CA SER A 464 -33.53 -21.05 -11.94
C SER A 464 -33.50 -21.06 -13.47
N ALA A 465 -34.32 -20.25 -14.13
CA ALA A 465 -34.30 -20.12 -15.59
C ALA A 465 -33.01 -19.45 -16.08
N ARG A 466 -32.56 -18.41 -15.39
CA ARG A 466 -31.30 -17.74 -15.66
C ARG A 466 -30.10 -18.65 -15.45
N VAL A 467 -30.12 -19.47 -14.41
CA VAL A 467 -29.10 -20.50 -14.16
C VAL A 467 -28.94 -21.43 -15.36
N MET A 468 -30.03 -21.91 -15.90
CA MET A 468 -30.00 -22.85 -17.02
C MET A 468 -29.55 -22.18 -18.33
N GLU A 469 -29.96 -20.93 -18.58
CA GLU A 469 -29.48 -20.14 -19.71
C GLU A 469 -27.93 -19.95 -19.66
N LEU A 470 -27.41 -19.54 -18.53
CA LEU A 470 -25.97 -19.38 -18.32
C LEU A 470 -25.22 -20.72 -18.44
N ALA A 471 -25.74 -21.80 -17.87
CA ALA A 471 -25.15 -23.13 -17.98
C ALA A 471 -25.06 -23.60 -19.44
N CYS A 472 -26.11 -23.40 -20.24
CA CYS A 472 -26.11 -23.71 -21.70
C CYS A 472 -25.05 -22.89 -22.45
N THR A 473 -24.92 -21.61 -22.13
CA THR A 473 -23.90 -20.73 -22.75
C THR A 473 -22.50 -21.24 -22.48
N TYR A 474 -22.19 -21.56 -21.22
CA TYR A 474 -20.84 -22.04 -20.84
C TYR A 474 -20.54 -23.44 -21.37
N LEU A 475 -21.51 -24.34 -21.36
CA LEU A 475 -21.33 -25.69 -21.94
C LEU A 475 -21.14 -25.62 -23.48
N SER A 476 -21.87 -24.73 -24.16
CA SER A 476 -21.66 -24.46 -25.58
C SER A 476 -20.26 -23.91 -25.87
N PHE A 477 -19.74 -23.03 -24.99
CA PHE A 477 -18.36 -22.56 -25.11
C PHE A 477 -17.37 -23.71 -24.99
N LEU A 478 -17.51 -24.59 -23.99
CA LEU A 478 -16.62 -25.75 -23.82
C LEU A 478 -16.69 -26.69 -25.01
N HIS A 479 -17.88 -26.92 -25.58
CA HIS A 479 -18.03 -27.72 -26.77
C HIS A 479 -17.27 -27.11 -27.97
N HIS A 480 -17.34 -25.79 -28.14
CA HIS A 480 -16.62 -25.06 -29.19
C HIS A 480 -15.10 -25.00 -28.94
N ALA A 481 -14.66 -25.02 -27.66
CA ALA A 481 -13.26 -25.03 -27.28
C ALA A 481 -12.58 -26.37 -27.55
N PHE A 482 -13.32 -27.47 -27.58
CA PHE A 482 -12.77 -28.80 -27.75
C PHE A 482 -12.34 -29.05 -29.20
N ASP A 483 -11.11 -29.50 -29.38
CA ASP A 483 -10.53 -29.87 -30.66
C ASP A 483 -10.43 -31.40 -30.75
N GLU A 484 -11.26 -31.97 -31.67
CA GLU A 484 -11.32 -33.44 -31.84
C GLU A 484 -10.02 -34.07 -32.38
N HIS A 485 -9.16 -33.29 -33.09
CA HIS A 485 -7.91 -33.79 -33.62
C HIS A 485 -6.84 -34.00 -32.55
N THR A 486 -6.82 -33.08 -31.58
CA THR A 486 -5.85 -33.13 -30.47
C THR A 486 -6.44 -33.76 -29.21
N SER A 487 -7.75 -33.98 -29.15
CA SER A 487 -8.49 -34.36 -27.93
C SER A 487 -8.25 -33.40 -26.76
N ARG A 488 -7.99 -32.12 -27.05
CA ARG A 488 -7.65 -31.11 -26.09
C ARG A 488 -8.57 -29.88 -26.22
N PHE A 489 -8.79 -29.18 -25.11
CA PHE A 489 -9.43 -27.88 -25.17
C PHE A 489 -8.42 -26.79 -25.54
N ARG A 490 -8.82 -25.87 -26.44
CA ARG A 490 -8.17 -24.56 -26.62
C ARG A 490 -8.47 -23.72 -25.39
N ASN A 491 -7.62 -22.73 -25.06
CA ASN A 491 -7.83 -21.95 -23.84
C ASN A 491 -8.34 -20.53 -24.12
N PHE A 492 -7.68 -19.75 -24.96
CA PHE A 492 -7.95 -18.33 -25.10
C PHE A 492 -8.66 -17.97 -26.42
N MET A 493 -9.79 -17.27 -26.30
CA MET A 493 -10.53 -16.69 -27.43
C MET A 493 -10.56 -15.17 -27.27
N ASP A 494 -10.27 -14.42 -28.34
CA ASP A 494 -10.42 -12.97 -28.33
C ASP A 494 -11.91 -12.55 -28.44
N TYR A 495 -12.17 -11.25 -28.29
CA TYR A 495 -13.56 -10.72 -28.40
C TYR A 495 -14.12 -10.81 -29.81
N GLU A 496 -13.26 -10.96 -30.83
CA GLU A 496 -13.68 -11.20 -32.24
C GLU A 496 -13.95 -12.69 -32.49
N ARG A 497 -14.00 -13.53 -31.47
CA ARG A 497 -14.30 -14.98 -31.49
C ARG A 497 -13.26 -15.81 -32.22
N ARG A 498 -11.97 -15.40 -32.19
CA ARG A 498 -10.86 -16.14 -32.76
C ARG A 498 -10.06 -16.79 -31.64
N TRP A 499 -9.73 -18.06 -31.81
CA TRP A 499 -8.82 -18.77 -30.92
C TRP A 499 -7.39 -18.22 -31.04
N LYS A 500 -6.72 -18.00 -29.92
CA LYS A 500 -5.33 -17.49 -29.86
C LYS A 500 -4.31 -18.61 -29.70
N ASP A 501 -4.75 -19.79 -29.36
CA ASP A 501 -3.98 -21.00 -29.16
C ASP A 501 -4.58 -22.17 -29.95
N GLU A 502 -3.73 -23.03 -30.47
CA GLU A 502 -4.16 -24.27 -31.14
C GLU A 502 -4.49 -25.35 -30.11
N THR A 503 -3.71 -25.39 -29.02
CA THR A 503 -3.89 -26.31 -27.89
C THR A 503 -3.72 -25.53 -26.59
N GLY A 504 -4.71 -25.59 -25.69
CA GLY A 504 -4.66 -24.94 -24.41
C GLY A 504 -3.71 -25.62 -23.43
N SER A 505 -3.50 -24.99 -22.27
CA SER A 505 -2.68 -25.53 -21.20
C SER A 505 -3.25 -26.83 -20.62
N GLN A 506 -2.39 -27.61 -19.94
CA GLN A 506 -2.85 -28.79 -19.21
C GLN A 506 -3.84 -28.41 -18.10
N ASP A 507 -3.63 -27.26 -17.46
CA ASP A 507 -4.49 -26.73 -16.40
C ASP A 507 -5.89 -26.41 -16.90
N SER A 508 -6.03 -25.70 -18.02
CA SER A 508 -7.35 -25.39 -18.62
C SER A 508 -8.11 -26.64 -19.00
N HIS A 509 -7.40 -27.65 -19.55
CA HIS A 509 -7.98 -28.95 -19.86
C HIS A 509 -8.45 -29.70 -18.58
N GLY A 510 -7.62 -29.77 -17.57
CA GLY A 510 -7.97 -30.38 -16.29
C GLY A 510 -9.16 -29.73 -15.61
N ARG A 511 -9.26 -28.39 -15.67
CA ARG A 511 -10.40 -27.64 -15.12
C ARG A 511 -11.68 -27.83 -15.94
N ALA A 512 -11.58 -27.96 -17.26
CA ALA A 512 -12.70 -28.32 -18.11
C ALA A 512 -13.25 -29.71 -17.73
N LEU A 513 -12.38 -30.69 -17.59
CA LEU A 513 -12.76 -32.03 -17.10
C LEU A 513 -13.38 -31.99 -15.70
N TRP A 514 -12.83 -31.18 -14.78
CA TRP A 514 -13.42 -31.02 -13.46
C TRP A 514 -14.87 -30.50 -13.55
N SER A 515 -15.08 -29.43 -14.31
CA SER A 515 -16.42 -28.89 -14.50
C SER A 515 -17.38 -29.90 -15.12
N LEU A 516 -16.97 -30.59 -16.17
CA LEU A 516 -17.81 -31.61 -16.84
C LEU A 516 -18.17 -32.76 -15.90
N GLY A 517 -17.23 -33.26 -15.07
CA GLY A 517 -17.50 -34.28 -14.07
C GLY A 517 -18.52 -33.84 -13.04
N GLU A 518 -18.41 -32.63 -12.50
CA GLU A 518 -19.39 -32.04 -11.56
C GLU A 518 -20.78 -31.87 -12.21
N VAL A 519 -20.84 -31.45 -13.50
CA VAL A 519 -22.09 -31.35 -14.25
C VAL A 519 -22.78 -32.73 -14.38
N ILE A 520 -22.02 -33.75 -14.70
CA ILE A 520 -22.53 -35.12 -14.84
C ILE A 520 -23.13 -35.63 -13.52
N GLU A 521 -22.51 -35.30 -12.41
CA GLU A 521 -23.00 -35.65 -11.07
C GLU A 521 -24.28 -34.87 -10.70
N LEU A 522 -24.26 -33.54 -10.86
CA LEU A 522 -25.25 -32.61 -10.31
C LEU A 522 -26.55 -32.51 -11.11
N VAL A 523 -26.48 -32.62 -12.44
CA VAL A 523 -27.62 -32.29 -13.33
C VAL A 523 -28.52 -33.48 -13.57
N GLU A 524 -29.83 -33.28 -13.42
CA GLU A 524 -30.84 -34.29 -13.72
C GLU A 524 -31.23 -34.36 -15.21
N SER A 525 -31.12 -33.21 -15.93
CA SER A 525 -31.46 -33.15 -17.36
C SER A 525 -30.56 -34.06 -18.20
N ASN A 526 -31.16 -34.97 -18.91
CA ASN A 526 -30.43 -35.91 -19.77
C ASN A 526 -29.70 -35.20 -20.93
N ASP A 527 -30.24 -34.09 -21.42
CA ASP A 527 -29.65 -33.36 -22.57
C ASP A 527 -28.30 -32.70 -22.16
N ILE A 528 -28.30 -31.99 -21.02
CA ILE A 528 -27.08 -31.32 -20.52
C ILE A 528 -26.08 -32.36 -20.02
N ARG A 529 -26.55 -33.40 -19.29
CA ARG A 529 -25.66 -34.50 -18.85
C ARG A 529 -25.07 -35.24 -20.04
N GLY A 530 -25.86 -35.51 -21.07
CA GLY A 530 -25.40 -36.22 -22.27
C GLY A 530 -24.32 -35.43 -23.03
N ALA A 531 -24.53 -34.11 -23.23
CA ALA A 531 -23.51 -33.26 -23.84
C ALA A 531 -22.22 -33.15 -23.01
N ALA A 532 -22.35 -33.05 -21.68
CA ALA A 532 -21.18 -33.03 -20.79
C ALA A 532 -20.43 -34.38 -20.78
N LEU A 533 -21.17 -35.51 -20.80
CA LEU A 533 -20.60 -36.85 -20.86
C LEU A 533 -19.80 -37.09 -22.13
N GLU A 534 -20.35 -36.72 -23.29
CA GLU A 534 -19.68 -36.85 -24.58
C GLU A 534 -18.33 -36.13 -24.60
N LEU A 535 -18.28 -34.85 -24.09
CA LEU A 535 -17.05 -34.09 -24.00
C LEU A 535 -16.07 -34.70 -22.99
N PHE A 536 -16.59 -35.13 -21.83
CA PHE A 536 -15.77 -35.74 -20.78
C PHE A 536 -15.06 -37.01 -21.29
N GLU A 537 -15.79 -37.92 -21.92
CA GLU A 537 -15.24 -39.16 -22.47
C GLU A 537 -14.19 -38.92 -23.55
N LYS A 538 -14.44 -37.97 -24.46
CA LYS A 538 -13.48 -37.60 -25.50
C LYS A 538 -12.21 -36.92 -24.95
N ALA A 539 -12.33 -36.15 -23.90
CA ALA A 539 -11.23 -35.37 -23.32
C ALA A 539 -10.41 -36.17 -22.29
N LEU A 540 -11.00 -37.14 -21.62
CA LEU A 540 -10.39 -37.86 -20.50
C LEU A 540 -9.06 -38.55 -20.85
N PRO A 541 -8.87 -39.25 -21.99
CA PRO A 541 -7.62 -39.97 -22.29
C PRO A 541 -6.39 -39.04 -22.37
N ALA A 542 -6.56 -37.78 -22.75
CA ALA A 542 -5.46 -36.82 -22.90
C ALA A 542 -4.72 -36.51 -21.59
N VAL A 543 -5.34 -36.70 -20.43
CA VAL A 543 -4.71 -36.45 -19.12
C VAL A 543 -3.54 -37.39 -18.80
N LEU A 544 -3.47 -38.55 -19.51
CA LEU A 544 -2.40 -39.51 -19.36
C LEU A 544 -1.03 -39.02 -19.87
N GLU A 545 -1.04 -37.96 -20.69
CA GLU A 545 0.14 -37.31 -21.25
C GLU A 545 0.58 -36.07 -20.42
N PHE A 546 -0.14 -35.73 -19.37
CA PHE A 546 0.14 -34.57 -18.53
C PHE A 546 1.33 -34.83 -17.61
N ASP A 547 2.10 -33.74 -17.33
CA ASP A 547 3.27 -33.76 -16.45
C ASP A 547 3.18 -32.74 -15.29
N ALA A 548 2.14 -31.87 -15.31
CA ALA A 548 1.93 -30.87 -14.28
C ALA A 548 1.05 -31.39 -13.12
N PRO A 549 1.54 -31.38 -11.87
CA PRO A 549 0.80 -31.91 -10.72
C PRO A 549 -0.58 -31.27 -10.51
N ARG A 550 -0.71 -29.96 -10.80
CA ARG A 550 -2.00 -29.25 -10.68
C ARG A 550 -3.01 -29.73 -11.69
N SER A 551 -2.57 -29.95 -12.92
CA SER A 551 -3.45 -30.46 -13.99
C SER A 551 -3.96 -31.87 -13.66
N TRP A 552 -3.13 -32.74 -13.06
CA TRP A 552 -3.59 -34.02 -12.52
C TRP A 552 -4.63 -33.82 -11.40
N ALA A 553 -4.39 -32.88 -10.47
CA ALA A 553 -5.30 -32.61 -9.37
C ALA A 553 -6.68 -32.12 -9.86
N PHE A 554 -6.71 -31.27 -10.89
CA PHE A 554 -7.97 -30.84 -11.51
C PHE A 554 -8.68 -31.98 -12.21
N ALA A 555 -7.99 -32.77 -13.02
CA ALA A 555 -8.54 -33.95 -13.66
C ALA A 555 -9.10 -34.95 -12.65
N LEU A 556 -8.35 -35.24 -11.57
CA LEU A 556 -8.79 -36.11 -10.47
C LEU A 556 -10.09 -35.59 -9.82
N GLY A 557 -10.25 -34.26 -9.69
CA GLY A 557 -11.48 -33.67 -9.20
C GLY A 557 -12.69 -34.00 -10.09
N GLY A 558 -12.51 -33.91 -11.41
CA GLY A 558 -13.55 -34.25 -12.37
C GLY A 558 -13.86 -35.74 -12.45
N ILE A 559 -12.82 -36.58 -12.47
CA ILE A 559 -12.99 -38.04 -12.46
C ILE A 559 -13.69 -38.50 -11.18
N HIS A 560 -13.35 -37.93 -10.03
CA HIS A 560 -14.01 -38.24 -8.75
C HIS A 560 -15.51 -37.93 -8.82
N ALA A 561 -15.90 -36.72 -9.26
CA ALA A 561 -17.31 -36.35 -9.41
C ALA A 561 -18.05 -37.25 -10.41
N TYR A 562 -17.44 -37.51 -11.55
CA TYR A 562 -17.96 -38.45 -12.56
C TYR A 562 -18.26 -39.83 -11.96
N LEU A 563 -17.29 -40.39 -11.23
CA LEU A 563 -17.41 -41.73 -10.62
C LEU A 563 -18.42 -41.79 -9.46
N GLN A 564 -18.80 -40.65 -8.84
CA GLN A 564 -19.96 -40.63 -7.92
C GLN A 564 -21.25 -41.03 -8.63
N LYS A 565 -21.36 -40.68 -9.94
CA LYS A 565 -22.53 -41.07 -10.75
C LYS A 565 -22.37 -42.42 -11.46
N PHE A 566 -21.19 -42.62 -12.06
CA PHE A 566 -20.90 -43.80 -12.89
C PHE A 566 -19.72 -44.62 -12.31
N SER A 567 -19.95 -45.10 -11.06
CA SER A 567 -18.91 -45.83 -10.27
C SER A 567 -18.39 -47.10 -10.96
N GLY A 568 -19.13 -47.66 -11.93
CA GLY A 568 -18.78 -48.84 -12.67
C GLY A 568 -17.78 -48.65 -13.83
N ASP A 569 -17.50 -47.42 -14.22
CA ASP A 569 -16.58 -47.17 -15.33
C ASP A 569 -15.15 -47.58 -14.98
N SER A 570 -14.67 -48.65 -15.66
CA SER A 570 -13.37 -49.25 -15.37
C SER A 570 -12.21 -48.44 -15.99
N GLU A 571 -12.46 -47.68 -17.07
CA GLU A 571 -11.44 -46.83 -17.69
C GLU A 571 -11.18 -45.59 -16.83
N ALA A 572 -12.21 -44.87 -16.44
CA ALA A 572 -12.11 -43.72 -15.56
C ALA A 572 -11.43 -44.11 -14.23
N ARG A 573 -11.76 -45.27 -13.65
CA ARG A 573 -11.09 -45.80 -12.44
C ARG A 573 -9.60 -46.05 -12.64
N ARG A 574 -9.18 -46.65 -13.77
CA ARG A 574 -7.75 -46.87 -14.06
C ARG A 574 -6.99 -45.57 -14.25
N ILE A 575 -7.61 -44.58 -14.90
CA ILE A 575 -6.99 -43.25 -15.08
C ILE A 575 -6.87 -42.58 -13.72
N GLN A 576 -7.94 -42.61 -12.89
CA GLN A 576 -7.90 -42.03 -11.53
C GLN A 576 -6.76 -42.63 -10.71
N GLU A 577 -6.65 -43.97 -10.68
CA GLU A 577 -5.59 -44.66 -9.95
C GLU A 577 -4.20 -44.23 -10.43
N LYS A 578 -3.97 -44.21 -11.75
CA LYS A 578 -2.69 -43.78 -12.30
C LYS A 578 -2.32 -42.36 -11.92
N LEU A 579 -3.21 -41.40 -12.11
CA LEU A 579 -2.94 -40.01 -11.78
C LEU A 579 -2.75 -39.79 -10.27
N ALA A 580 -3.53 -40.44 -9.42
CA ALA A 580 -3.38 -40.35 -7.97
C ALA A 580 -2.04 -40.91 -7.48
N VAL A 581 -1.60 -42.06 -8.03
CA VAL A 581 -0.29 -42.63 -7.73
C VAL A 581 0.83 -41.72 -8.22
N GLN A 582 0.74 -41.15 -9.44
CA GLN A 582 1.73 -40.19 -9.94
C GLN A 582 1.82 -38.94 -9.03
N LEU A 583 0.71 -38.41 -8.60
CA LEU A 583 0.66 -37.24 -7.70
C LEU A 583 1.31 -37.55 -6.35
N TYR A 584 1.00 -38.72 -5.77
CA TYR A 584 1.62 -39.21 -4.53
C TYR A 584 3.13 -39.47 -4.68
N GLU A 585 3.59 -40.07 -5.79
CA GLU A 585 5.01 -40.27 -6.01
C GLU A 585 5.79 -38.96 -6.11
N CYS A 586 5.20 -37.92 -6.70
CA CYS A 586 5.80 -36.57 -6.66
C CYS A 586 5.92 -36.06 -5.22
N TRP A 587 4.85 -36.21 -4.42
CA TRP A 587 4.87 -35.84 -3.00
C TRP A 587 5.96 -36.62 -2.26
N ARG A 588 6.02 -37.92 -2.40
CA ARG A 588 7.00 -38.79 -1.74
C ARG A 588 8.47 -38.46 -2.08
N LYS A 589 8.72 -37.93 -3.27
CA LYS A 589 10.07 -37.52 -3.73
C LYS A 589 10.50 -36.18 -3.16
N CYS A 590 9.59 -35.26 -2.97
CA CYS A 590 9.92 -33.87 -2.58
C CYS A 590 9.68 -33.59 -1.09
N ALA A 591 8.70 -34.24 -0.47
CA ALA A 591 8.29 -33.97 0.89
C ALA A 591 9.34 -34.33 1.95
N SER A 592 9.40 -33.53 3.00
CA SER A 592 10.16 -33.76 4.24
C SER A 592 9.36 -33.27 5.44
N ASP A 593 9.82 -33.53 6.67
CA ASP A 593 9.11 -33.16 7.89
C ASP A 593 8.87 -31.65 8.01
N ASP A 594 9.81 -30.82 7.54
CA ASP A 594 9.73 -29.35 7.52
C ASP A 594 9.04 -28.81 6.28
N TRP A 595 9.00 -29.59 5.18
CA TRP A 595 8.41 -29.21 3.90
C TRP A 595 7.53 -30.33 3.32
N PRO A 596 6.38 -30.62 3.89
CA PRO A 596 5.50 -31.71 3.44
C PRO A 596 4.70 -31.32 2.20
N TRP A 597 5.42 -31.01 1.13
CA TRP A 597 4.87 -30.48 -0.11
C TRP A 597 5.45 -31.18 -1.35
N ILE A 598 4.70 -31.14 -2.45
CA ILE A 598 4.97 -31.87 -3.69
C ILE A 598 6.05 -31.25 -4.58
N GLU A 599 6.34 -29.96 -4.40
CA GLU A 599 7.23 -29.15 -5.23
C GLU A 599 8.22 -28.34 -4.39
N GLU A 600 9.33 -27.87 -4.97
CA GLU A 600 10.29 -26.97 -4.30
C GLU A 600 9.76 -25.53 -4.13
N ASN A 601 8.61 -25.21 -4.75
CA ASN A 601 7.93 -23.92 -4.63
C ASN A 601 6.45 -24.13 -4.31
N LEU A 602 5.95 -23.34 -3.36
CA LEU A 602 4.52 -23.20 -3.15
C LEU A 602 4.02 -22.05 -4.05
N THR A 603 3.14 -22.36 -4.98
CA THR A 603 2.66 -21.42 -5.98
C THR A 603 1.14 -21.18 -5.86
N TYR A 604 0.36 -21.46 -6.92
CA TYR A 604 -1.07 -21.19 -6.97
C TYR A 604 -1.92 -22.44 -6.75
N ASP A 605 -3.18 -22.23 -6.35
CA ASP A 605 -4.23 -23.28 -6.25
C ASP A 605 -3.81 -24.51 -5.44
N ASN A 606 -3.11 -24.25 -4.34
CA ASN A 606 -2.40 -25.27 -3.56
C ASN A 606 -3.38 -26.24 -2.89
N GLY A 607 -4.56 -25.76 -2.47
CA GLY A 607 -5.59 -26.60 -1.87
C GLY A 607 -6.09 -27.72 -2.78
N SER A 608 -6.07 -27.52 -4.10
CA SER A 608 -6.55 -28.52 -5.06
C SER A 608 -5.68 -29.78 -5.08
N ILE A 609 -4.37 -29.67 -4.85
CA ILE A 609 -3.46 -30.81 -4.69
C ILE A 609 -3.83 -31.60 -3.44
N CYS A 610 -3.99 -30.94 -2.30
CA CYS A 610 -4.40 -31.60 -1.04
C CYS A 610 -5.74 -32.30 -1.20
N ARG A 611 -6.74 -31.62 -1.81
CA ARG A 611 -8.04 -32.20 -2.08
C ARG A 611 -7.93 -33.47 -2.92
N ALA A 612 -7.16 -33.44 -4.02
CA ALA A 612 -6.98 -34.59 -4.91
C ALA A 612 -6.37 -35.79 -4.19
N LEU A 613 -5.34 -35.59 -3.36
CA LEU A 613 -4.75 -36.66 -2.54
C LEU A 613 -5.76 -37.23 -1.53
N ILE A 614 -6.47 -36.36 -0.81
CA ILE A 614 -7.46 -36.78 0.19
C ILE A 614 -8.60 -37.57 -0.46
N THR A 615 -9.21 -37.07 -1.52
CA THR A 615 -10.35 -37.73 -2.17
C THR A 615 -9.95 -39.02 -2.86
N SER A 616 -8.80 -39.05 -3.56
CA SER A 616 -8.31 -40.25 -4.23
C SER A 616 -7.82 -41.31 -3.25
N GLY A 617 -7.11 -40.91 -2.17
CA GLY A 617 -6.67 -41.84 -1.13
C GLY A 617 -7.83 -42.57 -0.49
N ASN A 618 -8.93 -41.83 -0.17
CA ASN A 618 -10.15 -42.45 0.37
C ASN A 618 -10.84 -43.38 -0.64
N TRP A 619 -11.02 -42.92 -1.89
CA TRP A 619 -11.65 -43.71 -2.94
C TRP A 619 -10.92 -45.06 -3.19
N MET A 620 -9.58 -45.00 -3.23
CA MET A 620 -8.73 -46.19 -3.47
C MET A 620 -8.45 -47.01 -2.22
N GLN A 621 -8.94 -46.60 -1.04
CA GLN A 621 -8.62 -47.17 0.27
C GLN A 621 -7.09 -47.24 0.52
N ARG A 622 -6.36 -46.17 0.08
CA ARG A 622 -4.92 -45.99 0.23
C ARG A 622 -4.66 -44.94 1.34
N GLU A 623 -4.43 -45.50 2.55
CA GLU A 623 -4.22 -44.67 3.76
C GLU A 623 -3.01 -43.73 3.64
N ASP A 624 -1.93 -44.20 2.98
CA ASP A 624 -0.71 -43.43 2.73
C ASP A 624 -0.94 -42.18 1.84
N ILE A 625 -1.78 -42.29 0.81
CA ILE A 625 -2.16 -41.17 -0.07
C ILE A 625 -3.06 -40.19 0.68
N LEU A 626 -4.04 -40.71 1.45
CA LEU A 626 -4.93 -39.88 2.28
C LEU A 626 -4.15 -39.07 3.31
N GLU A 627 -3.21 -39.74 4.02
CA GLU A 627 -2.41 -39.12 5.06
C GLU A 627 -1.50 -38.01 4.47
N ALA A 628 -0.85 -38.25 3.32
CA ALA A 628 -0.08 -37.25 2.61
C ALA A 628 -0.88 -35.98 2.33
N GLY A 629 -2.14 -36.13 1.87
CA GLY A 629 -3.05 -35.01 1.63
C GLY A 629 -3.39 -34.24 2.90
N LEU A 630 -3.68 -34.95 4.00
CA LEU A 630 -4.03 -34.34 5.30
C LEU A 630 -2.85 -33.61 5.94
N ILE A 631 -1.63 -34.19 5.88
CA ILE A 631 -0.39 -33.58 6.39
C ILE A 631 -0.11 -32.29 5.63
N SER A 632 -0.15 -32.33 4.28
CA SER A 632 0.08 -31.15 3.43
C SER A 632 -0.95 -30.06 3.72
N LEU A 633 -2.22 -30.40 3.86
CA LEU A 633 -3.28 -29.44 4.17
C LEU A 633 -3.08 -28.79 5.55
N ALA A 634 -2.74 -29.57 6.57
CA ALA A 634 -2.48 -29.05 7.90
C ALA A 634 -1.28 -28.08 7.90
N TRP A 635 -0.23 -28.41 7.17
CA TRP A 635 0.94 -27.56 7.00
C TRP A 635 0.58 -26.25 6.26
N LEU A 636 -0.16 -26.32 5.14
CA LEU A 636 -0.62 -25.13 4.41
C LEU A 636 -1.44 -24.21 5.30
N MET A 637 -2.37 -24.75 6.09
CA MET A 637 -3.20 -23.94 7.00
C MET A 637 -2.36 -23.26 8.08
N ARG A 638 -1.28 -23.90 8.54
CA ARG A 638 -0.35 -23.32 9.50
C ARG A 638 0.45 -22.16 8.92
N ILE A 639 1.09 -22.35 7.76
CA ILE A 639 1.94 -21.32 7.15
C ILE A 639 1.14 -20.15 6.58
N GLN A 640 -0.09 -20.39 6.13
CA GLN A 640 -1.01 -19.37 5.63
C GLN A 640 -1.90 -18.78 6.74
N THR A 641 -1.34 -18.65 7.94
CA THR A 641 -2.00 -18.00 9.08
C THR A 641 -1.24 -16.74 9.43
N GLY A 642 -1.88 -15.57 9.24
CA GLY A 642 -1.35 -14.26 9.61
C GLY A 642 -1.26 -14.10 11.13
N SER A 643 -0.51 -13.08 11.58
CA SER A 643 -0.27 -12.80 13.01
C SER A 643 -1.55 -12.55 13.82
N GLY A 644 -2.63 -12.12 13.17
CA GLY A 644 -3.97 -11.95 13.77
C GLY A 644 -4.84 -13.22 13.74
N GLY A 645 -4.29 -14.38 13.38
CA GLY A 645 -5.04 -15.65 13.26
C GLY A 645 -5.95 -15.75 12.04
N HIS A 646 -5.92 -14.77 11.14
CA HIS A 646 -6.68 -14.76 9.89
C HIS A 646 -5.97 -15.57 8.80
N PHE A 647 -6.71 -15.89 7.73
CA PHE A 647 -6.12 -16.50 6.54
C PHE A 647 -5.31 -15.48 5.75
N ALA A 648 -4.06 -15.83 5.42
CA ALA A 648 -3.11 -15.03 4.66
C ALA A 648 -2.45 -15.93 3.60
N PRO A 649 -3.04 -16.06 2.41
CA PRO A 649 -2.50 -16.92 1.37
C PRO A 649 -1.16 -16.41 0.85
N VAL A 650 -0.37 -17.32 0.27
CA VAL A 650 0.90 -16.98 -0.38
C VAL A 650 0.65 -16.00 -1.52
N GLY A 651 1.41 -14.89 -1.53
CA GLY A 651 1.31 -13.90 -2.59
C GLY A 651 1.99 -14.34 -3.89
N ASN A 652 1.40 -13.98 -5.05
CA ASN A 652 1.95 -14.35 -6.35
C ASN A 652 3.17 -13.51 -6.77
N LYS A 653 3.48 -12.43 -6.05
CA LYS A 653 4.70 -11.63 -6.27
C LYS A 653 5.92 -12.22 -5.57
N GLY A 654 6.27 -13.44 -5.91
CA GLY A 654 7.45 -14.13 -5.40
C GLY A 654 7.17 -15.53 -4.90
N TRP A 655 5.93 -15.92 -4.66
CA TRP A 655 5.53 -17.22 -4.17
C TRP A 655 6.24 -17.62 -2.85
N PHE A 656 6.43 -18.89 -2.59
CA PHE A 656 7.19 -19.36 -1.44
C PHE A 656 8.14 -20.49 -1.86
N PRO A 657 9.39 -20.17 -2.19
CA PRO A 657 10.42 -21.19 -2.44
C PRO A 657 10.85 -21.86 -1.14
N ARG A 658 11.16 -23.15 -1.19
CA ARG A 658 11.65 -23.93 -0.05
C ARG A 658 12.92 -23.30 0.53
N GLY A 659 12.92 -23.05 1.84
CA GLY A 659 14.01 -22.35 2.53
C GLY A 659 14.11 -20.85 2.24
N GLY A 660 13.18 -20.30 1.45
CA GLY A 660 13.11 -18.88 1.13
C GLY A 660 12.14 -18.10 2.01
N VAL A 661 11.80 -16.89 1.56
CA VAL A 661 10.83 -16.02 2.22
C VAL A 661 9.49 -16.08 1.47
N MET A 662 8.41 -16.33 2.21
CA MET A 662 7.05 -16.33 1.66
C MET A 662 6.64 -14.92 1.24
N ALA A 663 6.16 -14.76 0.00
CA ALA A 663 5.59 -13.52 -0.49
C ALA A 663 4.24 -13.24 0.20
N HIS A 664 4.06 -12.04 0.76
CA HIS A 664 2.80 -11.62 1.41
C HIS A 664 1.73 -11.15 0.42
N PHE A 665 2.13 -10.53 -0.69
CA PHE A 665 1.27 -9.95 -1.69
C PHE A 665 1.72 -10.40 -3.10
N ASP A 666 0.98 -10.41 -4.08
CA ASP A 666 -0.42 -10.16 -4.38
C ASP A 666 -1.26 -11.42 -4.03
N GLN A 667 -2.13 -11.37 -3.01
CA GLN A 667 -2.92 -12.54 -2.59
C GLN A 667 -4.11 -12.71 -3.54
N GLN A 668 -4.38 -13.96 -3.96
CA GLN A 668 -5.37 -14.27 -5.00
C GLN A 668 -6.61 -14.97 -4.43
N PRO A 669 -7.83 -14.63 -4.89
CA PRO A 669 -9.09 -15.26 -4.47
C PRO A 669 -9.13 -16.79 -4.65
N ILE A 670 -8.46 -17.32 -5.67
CA ILE A 670 -8.44 -18.75 -5.97
C ILE A 670 -7.80 -19.57 -4.84
N GLU A 671 -6.84 -18.99 -4.11
CA GLU A 671 -6.21 -19.67 -2.98
C GLU A 671 -7.22 -19.94 -1.86
N ALA A 672 -8.07 -18.96 -1.53
CA ALA A 672 -9.09 -19.14 -0.52
C ALA A 672 -10.12 -20.21 -0.91
N LEU A 673 -10.55 -20.22 -2.19
CA LEU A 673 -11.48 -21.23 -2.70
C LEU A 673 -10.88 -22.64 -2.60
N SER A 674 -9.64 -22.82 -3.06
CA SER A 674 -8.99 -24.14 -3.10
C SER A 674 -8.83 -24.71 -1.70
N MET A 675 -8.47 -23.85 -0.73
CA MET A 675 -8.34 -24.25 0.68
C MET A 675 -9.71 -24.62 1.30
N ILE A 676 -10.79 -23.88 0.98
CA ILE A 676 -12.15 -24.22 1.42
C ILE A 676 -12.54 -25.63 0.93
N LYS A 677 -12.34 -25.91 -0.35
CA LYS A 677 -12.65 -27.22 -0.95
C LYS A 677 -11.81 -28.34 -0.34
N ALA A 678 -10.53 -28.09 -0.07
CA ALA A 678 -9.65 -29.07 0.59
C ALA A 678 -10.07 -29.34 2.04
N CYS A 679 -10.41 -28.29 2.80
CA CYS A 679 -10.92 -28.41 4.16
C CYS A 679 -12.24 -29.18 4.21
N ARG A 680 -13.15 -28.97 3.24
CA ARG A 680 -14.38 -29.75 3.13
C ARG A 680 -14.06 -31.23 2.92
N ALA A 681 -13.21 -31.56 1.95
CA ALA A 681 -12.80 -32.95 1.70
C ALA A 681 -12.15 -33.60 2.93
N ALA A 682 -11.32 -32.87 3.68
CA ALA A 682 -10.74 -33.35 4.91
C ALA A 682 -11.78 -33.58 6.02
N TYR A 683 -12.78 -32.69 6.16
CA TYR A 683 -13.90 -32.86 7.09
C TYR A 683 -14.72 -34.10 6.74
N ASP A 684 -15.06 -34.28 5.46
CA ASP A 684 -15.86 -35.42 5.00
C ASP A 684 -15.21 -36.78 5.36
N GLN A 685 -13.86 -36.84 5.41
CA GLN A 685 -13.10 -38.05 5.74
C GLN A 685 -12.83 -38.21 7.24
N THR A 686 -12.53 -37.11 7.94
CA THR A 686 -12.04 -37.20 9.34
C THR A 686 -13.09 -36.85 10.37
N ARG A 687 -14.16 -36.14 9.97
CA ARG A 687 -15.19 -35.56 10.87
C ARG A 687 -14.60 -34.61 11.94
N ASP A 688 -13.36 -34.13 11.75
CA ASP A 688 -12.71 -33.19 12.66
C ASP A 688 -13.18 -31.74 12.37
N ALA A 689 -13.88 -31.15 13.33
CA ALA A 689 -14.47 -29.82 13.26
C ALA A 689 -13.42 -28.69 12.99
N LYS A 690 -12.13 -28.95 13.22
CA LYS A 690 -11.07 -27.99 12.89
C LYS A 690 -11.09 -27.60 11.40
N TRP A 691 -11.42 -28.53 10.52
CA TRP A 691 -11.47 -28.25 9.08
C TRP A 691 -12.60 -27.29 8.71
N LEU A 692 -13.75 -27.38 9.42
CA LEU A 692 -14.85 -26.42 9.26
C LEU A 692 -14.43 -25.01 9.69
N MET A 693 -13.70 -24.89 10.80
CA MET A 693 -13.17 -23.62 11.27
C MET A 693 -12.16 -23.04 10.25
N HIS A 694 -11.33 -23.89 9.67
CA HIS A 694 -10.37 -23.45 8.63
C HIS A 694 -11.07 -22.99 7.35
N ALA A 695 -12.07 -23.73 6.86
CA ALA A 695 -12.87 -23.34 5.71
C ALA A 695 -13.55 -21.97 5.94
N ARG A 696 -14.14 -21.77 7.12
CA ARG A 696 -14.74 -20.49 7.50
C ARG A 696 -13.72 -19.35 7.52
N ARG A 697 -12.54 -19.58 8.10
CA ARG A 697 -11.45 -18.61 8.13
C ARG A 697 -11.00 -18.18 6.73
N CYS A 698 -10.97 -19.09 5.76
CA CYS A 698 -10.68 -18.80 4.37
C CYS A 698 -11.79 -17.92 3.71
N LEU A 699 -13.08 -18.18 4.01
CA LEU A 699 -14.16 -17.32 3.54
C LEU A 699 -14.09 -15.92 4.15
N GLU A 700 -13.75 -15.82 5.43
CA GLU A 700 -13.63 -14.52 6.13
C GLU A 700 -12.56 -13.60 5.50
N TRP A 701 -11.60 -14.14 4.77
CA TRP A 701 -10.63 -13.36 3.99
C TRP A 701 -11.30 -12.44 2.95
N PHE A 702 -12.32 -12.93 2.24
CA PHE A 702 -13.13 -12.12 1.31
C PHE A 702 -13.93 -11.03 2.04
N LEU A 703 -14.31 -11.28 3.28
CA LEU A 703 -15.19 -10.44 4.06
C LEU A 703 -14.44 -9.46 4.98
N GLY A 704 -13.14 -9.29 4.76
CA GLY A 704 -12.32 -8.29 5.43
C GLY A 704 -11.49 -8.80 6.59
N ARG A 705 -11.52 -10.08 6.95
CA ARG A 705 -10.58 -10.66 7.92
C ARG A 705 -9.32 -11.14 7.21
N ASN A 706 -8.55 -10.19 6.73
CA ASN A 706 -7.31 -10.36 5.98
C ASN A 706 -6.24 -9.39 6.47
N ASP A 707 -5.04 -9.42 5.87
CA ASP A 707 -3.89 -8.62 6.31
C ASP A 707 -4.15 -7.10 6.35
N LEU A 708 -5.05 -6.59 5.52
CA LEU A 708 -5.36 -5.15 5.47
C LEU A 708 -6.69 -4.78 6.11
N GLY A 709 -7.52 -5.75 6.51
CA GLY A 709 -8.84 -5.51 7.07
C GLY A 709 -9.84 -4.92 6.06
N VAL A 710 -9.73 -5.26 4.77
CA VAL A 710 -10.57 -4.70 3.69
C VAL A 710 -11.46 -5.78 3.06
N HIS A 711 -12.71 -5.41 2.74
CA HIS A 711 -13.60 -6.30 2.00
C HIS A 711 -13.15 -6.45 0.56
N LEU A 712 -13.16 -7.68 0.06
CA LEU A 712 -12.92 -8.01 -1.35
C LEU A 712 -14.21 -8.36 -2.08
N TYR A 713 -15.20 -8.90 -1.35
CA TYR A 713 -16.52 -9.21 -1.88
C TYR A 713 -17.44 -7.99 -1.84
N ASP A 714 -18.05 -7.68 -2.97
CA ASP A 714 -19.09 -6.66 -3.09
C ASP A 714 -20.48 -7.29 -2.91
N GLN A 715 -21.08 -7.09 -1.75
CA GLN A 715 -22.39 -7.64 -1.42
C GLN A 715 -23.53 -7.05 -2.25
N VAL A 716 -23.35 -5.91 -2.92
CA VAL A 716 -24.37 -5.28 -3.76
C VAL A 716 -24.43 -5.97 -5.11
N THR A 717 -23.29 -6.16 -5.76
CA THR A 717 -23.20 -6.69 -7.13
C THR A 717 -22.90 -8.19 -7.20
N GLY A 718 -22.40 -8.81 -6.13
CA GLY A 718 -21.90 -10.18 -6.15
C GLY A 718 -20.49 -10.34 -6.75
N GLY A 719 -19.83 -9.24 -7.12
CA GLY A 719 -18.48 -9.27 -7.65
C GLY A 719 -17.40 -9.39 -6.58
N CYS A 720 -16.19 -9.76 -6.98
CA CYS A 720 -15.04 -9.86 -6.08
C CYS A 720 -13.81 -9.18 -6.68
N CYS A 721 -13.10 -8.43 -5.88
CA CYS A 721 -11.82 -7.81 -6.24
C CYS A 721 -10.80 -8.86 -6.67
N ASP A 722 -9.96 -8.54 -7.68
CA ASP A 722 -9.00 -9.48 -8.29
C ASP A 722 -7.85 -9.92 -7.37
N GLY A 723 -7.71 -9.35 -6.20
CA GLY A 723 -6.72 -9.75 -5.20
C GLY A 723 -6.45 -8.70 -4.16
N LEU A 724 -5.62 -9.04 -3.17
CA LEU A 724 -5.18 -8.17 -2.10
C LEU A 724 -3.72 -7.78 -2.32
N GLN A 725 -3.49 -6.48 -2.57
CA GLN A 725 -2.17 -5.89 -2.77
C GLN A 725 -1.71 -5.16 -1.51
N ALA A 726 -0.42 -4.84 -1.40
CA ALA A 726 0.14 -4.16 -0.23
C ALA A 726 -0.53 -2.81 0.12
N ASN A 727 -1.09 -2.14 -0.87
CA ASN A 727 -1.77 -0.85 -0.74
C ASN A 727 -3.30 -0.93 -0.82
N GLY A 728 -3.88 -2.11 -0.74
CA GLY A 728 -5.33 -2.32 -0.78
C GLY A 728 -5.80 -3.36 -1.79
N PRO A 729 -7.10 -3.51 -2.00
CA PRO A 729 -7.63 -4.45 -2.97
C PRO A 729 -7.35 -3.99 -4.40
N ASN A 730 -7.10 -4.94 -5.30
CA ASN A 730 -7.21 -4.69 -6.73
C ASN A 730 -8.69 -4.57 -7.09
N LEU A 731 -9.17 -3.36 -7.30
CA LEU A 731 -10.60 -3.06 -7.46
C LEU A 731 -11.25 -3.59 -8.75
N ASN A 732 -10.48 -4.20 -9.64
CA ASN A 732 -11.07 -4.91 -10.77
C ASN A 732 -11.78 -6.18 -10.27
N GLN A 733 -12.84 -6.56 -10.92
CA GLN A 733 -13.68 -7.70 -10.55
C GLN A 733 -13.80 -8.64 -11.76
N GLY A 734 -12.73 -9.37 -12.07
CA GLY A 734 -12.67 -10.33 -13.16
C GLY A 734 -13.44 -11.62 -12.90
N ALA A 735 -13.51 -12.49 -13.90
CA ALA A 735 -14.22 -13.76 -13.83
C ALA A 735 -13.63 -14.69 -12.75
N GLU A 736 -12.32 -14.96 -12.78
CA GLU A 736 -11.68 -15.86 -11.84
C GLU A 736 -11.95 -15.48 -10.37
N SER A 737 -11.78 -14.21 -10.05
CA SER A 737 -11.93 -13.72 -8.67
C SER A 737 -13.38 -13.77 -8.22
N THR A 738 -14.31 -13.39 -9.08
CA THR A 738 -15.76 -13.43 -8.82
C THR A 738 -16.23 -14.86 -8.64
N LEU A 739 -15.85 -15.78 -9.54
CA LEU A 739 -16.19 -17.19 -9.44
C LEU A 739 -15.59 -17.86 -8.23
N SER A 740 -14.35 -17.50 -7.86
CA SER A 740 -13.70 -18.02 -6.65
C SER A 740 -14.45 -17.63 -5.37
N CYS A 741 -14.87 -16.38 -5.27
CA CYS A 741 -15.68 -15.93 -4.14
C CYS A 741 -17.07 -16.58 -4.14
N PHE A 742 -17.74 -16.61 -5.28
CA PHE A 742 -19.07 -17.19 -5.44
C PHE A 742 -19.10 -18.67 -5.06
N LEU A 743 -18.15 -19.47 -5.57
CA LEU A 743 -17.99 -20.88 -5.20
C LEU A 743 -17.64 -21.07 -3.72
N SER A 744 -16.87 -20.14 -3.13
CA SER A 744 -16.57 -20.17 -1.69
C SER A 744 -17.83 -20.01 -0.84
N LEU A 745 -18.71 -19.08 -1.20
CA LEU A 745 -20.01 -18.90 -0.55
C LEU A 745 -20.87 -20.15 -0.65
N ILE A 746 -20.99 -20.74 -1.84
CA ILE A 746 -21.77 -21.96 -2.07
C ILE A 746 -21.24 -23.10 -1.17
N ASN A 747 -19.93 -23.35 -1.19
CA ASN A 747 -19.34 -24.43 -0.39
C ASN A 747 -19.60 -24.26 1.11
N LEU A 748 -19.54 -23.04 1.65
CA LEU A 748 -19.86 -22.78 3.06
C LEU A 748 -21.34 -22.96 3.37
N HIS A 749 -22.24 -22.58 2.47
CA HIS A 749 -23.67 -22.86 2.64
C HIS A 749 -23.96 -24.37 2.65
N GLN A 750 -23.33 -25.14 1.75
CA GLN A 750 -23.46 -26.60 1.72
C GLN A 750 -22.92 -27.29 2.98
N ILE A 751 -21.74 -26.84 3.45
CA ILE A 751 -21.15 -27.30 4.72
C ILE A 751 -22.11 -27.03 5.88
N ASN A 752 -22.65 -25.81 6.00
CA ASN A 752 -23.56 -25.45 7.09
C ASN A 752 -24.88 -26.28 7.05
N ALA A 753 -25.40 -26.54 5.86
CA ALA A 753 -26.57 -27.38 5.67
C ALA A 753 -26.31 -28.82 6.12
N GLN A 754 -25.16 -29.40 5.73
CA GLN A 754 -24.74 -30.75 6.11
C GLN A 754 -24.61 -30.91 7.63
N VAL A 755 -23.90 -29.98 8.29
CA VAL A 755 -23.73 -29.99 9.76
C VAL A 755 -25.06 -29.84 10.48
N SER A 756 -26.00 -29.06 9.95
CA SER A 756 -27.36 -28.92 10.53
C SER A 756 -28.16 -30.18 10.42
N LEU A 757 -28.01 -30.95 9.34
CA LEU A 757 -28.67 -32.26 9.16
C LEU A 757 -28.08 -33.33 10.09
N GLU A 758 -26.76 -33.39 10.24
CA GLU A 758 -26.05 -34.30 11.14
C GLU A 758 -26.46 -34.06 12.59
N GLY A 759 -26.49 -32.79 13.07
CA GLY A 759 -26.93 -32.44 14.42
C GLY A 759 -28.42 -32.75 14.70
N SER A 760 -29.27 -32.71 13.69
CA SER A 760 -30.69 -33.06 13.83
C SER A 760 -30.93 -34.59 13.84
N SER A 761 -30.05 -35.38 13.24
CA SER A 761 -30.11 -36.85 13.23
C SER A 761 -29.60 -37.46 14.54
N GLU A 762 -28.62 -36.85 15.20
CA GLU A 762 -28.14 -37.26 16.54
C GLU A 762 -29.18 -36.99 17.62
N GLY A 763 -29.88 -35.86 17.56
CA GLY A 763 -30.99 -35.57 18.50
C GLY A 763 -32.24 -36.46 18.35
N ARG A 764 -32.36 -37.23 17.26
CA ARG A 764 -33.45 -38.21 17.08
C ARG A 764 -33.12 -39.65 17.52
N LYS A 765 -31.83 -39.97 17.73
CA LYS A 765 -31.38 -41.28 18.20
C LYS A 765 -31.52 -41.48 19.71
N ASP A 766 -31.65 -40.40 20.49
CA ASP A 766 -31.76 -40.50 21.96
C ASP A 766 -33.18 -40.73 22.50
N ILE A 767 -34.20 -40.96 21.64
CA ILE A 767 -35.59 -41.12 22.13
C ILE A 767 -36.09 -42.59 22.10
N HIS A 768 -35.37 -43.50 21.45
CA HIS A 768 -35.79 -44.94 21.47
C HIS A 768 -34.56 -45.86 21.33
N GLN A 769 -33.97 -46.27 22.45
CA GLN A 769 -33.33 -47.56 22.61
C GLN A 769 -33.14 -47.90 24.09
N GLU A 770 -33.78 -48.97 24.53
CA GLU A 770 -33.47 -49.70 25.78
C GLU A 770 -32.04 -50.29 25.70
N PRO A 771 -31.35 -50.50 26.83
CA PRO A 771 -29.94 -50.89 26.85
C PRO A 771 -29.74 -52.34 26.38
N VAL A 772 -29.08 -52.50 25.22
CA VAL A 772 -28.53 -53.80 24.78
C VAL A 772 -27.10 -53.90 25.28
N ALA A 773 -26.76 -55.01 25.95
CA ALA A 773 -25.49 -55.32 26.56
C ALA A 773 -24.32 -55.33 25.54
N PRO A 774 -23.11 -54.91 25.90
CA PRO A 774 -22.00 -54.78 24.97
C PRO A 774 -21.43 -56.12 24.51
N SER A 775 -21.20 -56.28 23.22
CA SER A 775 -20.51 -57.37 22.55
C SER A 775 -19.00 -57.42 22.89
N PRO A 776 -18.34 -58.61 22.96
CA PRO A 776 -17.01 -58.83 23.57
C PRO A 776 -15.78 -58.42 22.70
N LEU A 777 -15.89 -57.48 21.76
CA LEU A 777 -14.76 -57.11 20.86
C LEU A 777 -14.11 -55.74 21.15
N ALA A 778 -14.42 -55.11 22.28
CA ALA A 778 -13.83 -53.81 22.65
C ALA A 778 -12.70 -53.87 23.70
N LEU A 779 -12.19 -55.06 24.04
CA LEU A 779 -11.23 -55.27 25.15
C LEU A 779 -9.79 -55.56 24.75
N SER A 780 -9.31 -55.16 23.57
CA SER A 780 -7.93 -55.41 23.13
C SER A 780 -7.10 -54.19 22.78
N ARG A 781 -7.53 -52.97 23.12
CA ARG A 781 -6.76 -51.75 22.84
C ARG A 781 -6.30 -50.93 24.07
N GLU A 782 -6.48 -51.39 25.30
CA GLU A 782 -6.06 -50.65 26.50
C GLU A 782 -4.85 -51.24 27.26
N ILE A 783 -4.05 -52.15 26.67
CA ILE A 783 -2.85 -52.70 27.29
C ILE A 783 -1.66 -52.50 26.40
N LYS A 784 -1.17 -51.28 26.30
CA LYS A 784 0.21 -50.98 25.84
C LYS A 784 0.70 -49.55 26.18
N ASN A 785 0.37 -49.02 27.35
CA ASN A 785 1.01 -47.82 27.88
C ASN A 785 1.01 -47.87 29.41
N ARG A 786 1.75 -48.82 30.00
CA ARG A 786 2.22 -48.75 31.38
C ARG A 786 3.48 -49.61 31.50
N THR A 787 4.57 -48.97 31.66
CA THR A 787 5.84 -49.30 32.32
C THR A 787 6.91 -48.44 31.67
N VAL A 788 7.45 -47.51 32.34
CA VAL A 788 8.53 -47.55 33.33
C VAL A 788 8.40 -46.37 34.32
N ILE A 789 8.32 -46.70 35.57
CA ILE A 789 8.56 -45.92 36.76
C ILE A 789 9.95 -46.37 37.20
N ASP A 790 10.79 -45.53 37.71
CA ASP A 790 10.95 -45.31 39.15
C ASP A 790 12.16 -44.43 39.50
N GLU A 791 12.06 -43.82 40.63
CA GLU A 791 12.96 -43.37 41.66
C GLU A 791 13.60 -42.00 41.48
N GLY A 792 13.58 -41.09 42.37
CA GLY A 792 13.25 -41.07 43.79
C GLY A 792 13.62 -39.77 44.42
N THR A 793 13.08 -39.55 45.64
CA THR A 793 13.53 -38.71 46.75
C THR A 793 13.39 -37.18 46.56
N ASP A 794 12.56 -36.56 47.30
CA ASP A 794 12.21 -36.30 48.69
C ASP A 794 12.80 -34.96 49.21
N ILE A 795 12.00 -34.28 50.05
CA ILE A 795 12.29 -33.33 51.11
C ILE A 795 12.09 -31.82 50.85
N SER A 796 11.03 -31.38 51.43
CA SER A 796 10.80 -30.34 52.44
C SER A 796 10.46 -28.91 52.03
N SER A 797 9.24 -28.60 52.38
CA SER A 797 8.80 -27.52 53.31
C SER A 797 9.26 -26.07 53.11
N GLY A 798 8.25 -25.19 53.06
CA GLY A 798 8.48 -23.77 53.40
C GLY A 798 7.30 -22.89 53.03
N ARG A 799 6.35 -22.78 53.93
CA ARG A 799 5.34 -21.71 53.98
C ARG A 799 5.98 -20.34 54.07
N ILE A 800 5.36 -19.27 53.55
CA ILE A 800 4.77 -18.16 54.33
C ILE A 800 4.54 -16.95 53.40
N THR A 801 3.33 -16.53 53.32
CA THR A 801 2.61 -15.23 53.37
C THR A 801 3.11 -14.01 52.56
N ALA A 802 2.29 -13.52 51.75
CA ALA A 802 1.35 -12.38 51.83
C ALA A 802 1.97 -10.99 51.99
N GLY A 803 1.55 -10.05 51.14
CA GLY A 803 1.36 -8.67 51.56
C GLY A 803 2.02 -7.62 50.71
N THR A 804 1.18 -6.91 50.13
CA THR A 804 0.96 -5.56 49.58
C THR A 804 1.26 -5.35 48.12
#